data_b0cbbe082fdadc4b913a29fa08b22f25
#
_entry.id   b0cbbe082fdadc4b913a29fa08b22f25
#
_cell.length_a   1.000
_cell.length_b   1.000
_cell.length_c   1.000
_cell.angle_alpha   90.00
_cell.angle_beta   90.00
_cell.angle_gamma   90.00
#
_symmetry.space_group_name_H-M   'P 1'
#
loop_
_entity.id
_entity.type
_entity.pdbx_description
1 polymer ?
#
loop_
_entity_poly.entity_id
_entity_poly.type
_entity_poly.pdbx_seq_one_letter_code
_entity_poly.pdbx_strand_id
1 'polypeptide(L)'
;MLSPKPALLAMMVGTLLASSAAYAAAPGKPAIGWGPTKFAIVEVSQSATAYNELVKVKDGADVTVTWNLWNGDIGQRAKVLLDGKEVWSGPSSAAGTATFKVHKGGRYQMQVALCNGDGCTLSDAKEIVVADTDGSHLAPLKPALQENNKPYVNKSGKVVGTYYVEWGVYGRNFTVDKLPAQNLTHILYGFTPICGGDGLNDSLKEIAGSFQALQRACAGRKDFQVAIHDPWAALQKGQGSLVAWDEPYKGNFGNLMALKQAYPDLKILPSVGGWTLSDPFFFMHDKAKRDVFVASVKEFLQTWKFFDGVDIDYEFPGGDGANPNLGDKTKDGETYVLIMKDLRAMLDELEAETGRTYQLTSAIGAGYDKIEDVDYKAAQQYMDHLFVMSYDYNGAWSNTSLGHQANLYQATNGSANKHYNTDAAVQQLLAQGVDSGKLVIGAAAYGRGWKGVSGYQGNDPFTGTATGKIKGTWEDGVLDYRHIVNSHMGAGWEYNYDETAEAATLFKPSTGELITYDDERSVKAKGQYVLANKLGGLFSWEIDADNGDILNAMHEGLGHGEGVTPPANKPPVANAGSDVAVTGPATLLLDGSASHDPEKGSLTYSWKQVSGPQAALLDATQAKARVVLDAVSADINLVFELTVTDDHQLTARDQVVVTNKAPQPNLPPVVTLPASVKVEEGKQVTITAKASDPNGDELIYQWQVPVGITATGQNSATLVVTGPAVDVETGYDLSVTVSDGALDANAATRLIVTPINEGGEGGSCNTTDPEAANVPAWQASKVYNGGDKVSHNQLVWQAKYWTQGNEPSRAADQWALVSQVDLGWNAAVAYNGGDLTNHNGRQWKAKWWNQGNEPGKHDVWLDIGAASCN
;
A
#
# COMPACT_ATOMS: atom_id res chain seq x y z
N MET A 1 75.04 -47.15 45.96
CA MET A 1 76.06 -47.10 46.99
C MET A 1 75.40 -46.88 48.37
N LEU A 2 75.63 -47.82 49.26
CA LEU A 2 75.54 -47.75 50.68
C LEU A 2 74.17 -47.49 51.39
N SER A 3 73.62 -48.60 51.80
CA SER A 3 72.95 -48.78 53.10
C SER A 3 73.87 -48.51 54.27
N PRO A 4 73.41 -48.15 55.47
CA PRO A 4 73.11 -49.26 56.39
C PRO A 4 71.92 -49.01 57.39
N LYS A 5 71.40 -50.17 57.84
CA LYS A 5 70.60 -50.45 59.04
C LYS A 5 71.40 -50.17 60.34
N PRO A 6 70.76 -50.54 61.52
CA PRO A 6 69.51 -50.40 62.23
C PRO A 6 69.64 -49.83 63.65
N ALA A 7 68.55 -49.62 64.39
CA ALA A 7 68.55 -49.74 65.84
C ALA A 7 67.16 -50.08 66.40
N LEU A 8 67.17 -51.01 67.24
CA LEU A 8 66.07 -51.70 67.89
C LEU A 8 65.70 -51.02 69.24
N LEU A 9 64.48 -51.31 69.72
CA LEU A 9 64.00 -51.48 71.09
C LEU A 9 63.32 -50.33 71.82
N ALA A 10 62.06 -50.42 72.14
CA ALA A 10 61.55 -50.99 73.36
C ALA A 10 60.06 -50.98 73.48
N MET A 11 59.49 -52.09 73.93
CA MET A 11 58.08 -52.23 74.30
C MET A 11 57.65 -51.30 75.41
N MET A 12 56.47 -50.67 75.29
CA MET A 12 55.53 -50.41 76.38
C MET A 12 54.13 -50.71 75.98
N VAL A 13 53.55 -51.71 76.68
CA VAL A 13 52.16 -52.10 76.60
C VAL A 13 51.32 -51.01 77.28
N GLY A 14 50.54 -50.27 76.53
CA GLY A 14 49.49 -49.37 76.96
C GLY A 14 48.16 -49.81 76.30
N THR A 15 47.31 -50.46 77.08
CA THR A 15 45.93 -50.78 76.72
C THR A 15 45.16 -49.49 76.52
N LEU A 16 45.07 -49.02 75.25
CA LEU A 16 44.08 -48.04 74.86
C LEU A 16 42.82 -48.79 74.46
N LEU A 17 41.79 -48.61 75.24
CA LEU A 17 40.42 -48.84 74.82
C LEU A 17 40.16 -47.94 73.64
N ALA A 18 40.34 -48.48 72.48
CA ALA A 18 39.76 -47.87 71.24
C ALA A 18 38.25 -48.05 71.30
N SER A 19 37.54 -46.98 71.73
CA SER A 19 36.11 -46.85 71.35
C SER A 19 36.05 -46.84 69.82
N SER A 20 35.65 -47.96 69.24
CA SER A 20 35.25 -48.04 67.88
C SER A 20 34.01 -47.12 67.75
N ALA A 21 34.25 -45.84 67.37
CA ALA A 21 33.18 -45.08 66.77
C ALA A 21 32.74 -45.92 65.58
N ALA A 22 31.59 -46.55 65.71
CA ALA A 22 30.91 -47.18 64.60
C ALA A 22 30.61 -46.01 63.59
N TYR A 23 31.40 -45.91 62.53
CA TYR A 23 31.03 -45.11 61.44
C TYR A 23 29.65 -45.61 61.01
N ALA A 24 28.66 -44.82 61.21
CA ALA A 24 27.34 -45.13 60.70
C ALA A 24 27.47 -45.27 59.18
N ALA A 25 27.11 -46.37 58.59
CA ALA A 25 27.25 -46.60 57.21
C ALA A 25 26.32 -45.60 56.45
N ALA A 26 26.75 -45.13 55.27
CA ALA A 26 25.92 -44.28 54.44
C ALA A 26 24.55 -44.94 54.22
N PRO A 27 23.45 -44.15 54.05
CA PRO A 27 22.11 -44.71 53.90
C PRO A 27 22.04 -45.70 52.72
N GLY A 28 21.06 -46.55 52.75
CA GLY A 28 20.79 -47.44 51.59
C GLY A 28 20.39 -46.69 50.35
N LYS A 29 20.60 -47.34 49.21
CA LYS A 29 20.26 -46.72 47.90
C LYS A 29 18.75 -46.71 47.66
N PRO A 30 18.08 -45.54 47.57
CA PRO A 30 16.65 -45.51 47.24
C PRO A 30 16.41 -45.82 45.77
N ALA A 31 15.23 -46.39 45.48
CA ALA A 31 14.75 -46.58 44.13
C ALA A 31 13.56 -45.69 43.88
N ILE A 32 13.62 -44.87 42.81
CA ILE A 32 12.50 -44.03 42.40
C ILE A 32 11.31 -44.93 41.95
N GLY A 33 10.15 -44.68 42.51
CA GLY A 33 8.92 -45.38 42.19
C GLY A 33 8.41 -45.10 40.77
N TRP A 34 7.44 -45.92 40.40
CA TRP A 34 6.70 -45.67 39.13
C TRP A 34 5.83 -44.45 39.32
N GLY A 35 5.73 -43.62 38.27
CA GLY A 35 4.93 -42.37 38.23
C GLY A 35 5.15 -41.60 36.94
N PRO A 36 4.37 -40.52 36.75
CA PRO A 36 4.52 -39.64 35.58
C PRO A 36 5.95 -39.15 35.41
N THR A 37 6.38 -39.00 34.18
CA THR A 37 7.68 -38.43 33.81
C THR A 37 7.55 -37.15 33.00
N LYS A 38 6.35 -36.78 32.62
CA LYS A 38 6.05 -35.54 31.90
C LYS A 38 5.11 -34.67 32.74
N PHE A 39 5.46 -33.44 32.91
CA PHE A 39 4.74 -32.40 33.64
C PHE A 39 4.67 -31.15 32.80
N ALA A 40 3.77 -30.22 33.08
CA ALA A 40 3.59 -29.01 32.27
C ALA A 40 3.37 -27.76 33.14
N ILE A 41 3.98 -26.63 32.76
CA ILE A 41 3.70 -25.32 33.34
C ILE A 41 2.37 -24.79 32.85
N VAL A 42 2.05 -25.01 31.58
CA VAL A 42 0.74 -24.74 30.99
C VAL A 42 0.08 -26.10 30.71
N GLU A 43 -0.95 -26.44 31.44
CA GLU A 43 -1.70 -27.68 31.20
C GLU A 43 -2.67 -27.50 30.03
N VAL A 44 -2.61 -28.43 29.08
CA VAL A 44 -3.51 -28.49 27.92
C VAL A 44 -4.41 -29.72 28.04
N SER A 45 -5.71 -29.49 28.06
CA SER A 45 -6.70 -30.57 28.03
C SER A 45 -6.70 -31.23 26.65
N GLN A 46 -6.66 -32.57 26.63
CA GLN A 46 -6.68 -33.34 25.37
C GLN A 46 -8.09 -33.55 24.79
N SER A 47 -9.13 -32.98 25.42
CA SER A 47 -10.52 -33.16 25.00
C SER A 47 -11.41 -31.90 25.11
N ALA A 48 -10.96 -30.87 25.84
CA ALA A 48 -11.71 -29.61 25.93
C ALA A 48 -11.63 -28.82 24.62
N THR A 49 -12.70 -28.10 24.32
CA THR A 49 -12.79 -27.17 23.18
C THR A 49 -12.85 -25.71 23.63
N ALA A 50 -13.47 -25.42 24.79
CA ALA A 50 -13.51 -24.09 25.37
C ALA A 50 -12.11 -23.65 25.85
N TYR A 51 -11.62 -22.49 25.44
CA TYR A 51 -10.26 -22.04 25.71
C TYR A 51 -9.93 -22.04 27.20
N ASN A 52 -10.83 -21.56 28.05
CA ASN A 52 -10.63 -21.51 29.50
C ASN A 52 -10.57 -22.91 30.18
N GLU A 53 -11.11 -23.93 29.52
CA GLU A 53 -11.01 -25.33 29.95
C GLU A 53 -9.83 -26.06 29.31
N LEU A 54 -9.50 -25.65 28.06
CA LEU A 54 -8.41 -26.17 27.27
C LEU A 54 -7.07 -25.85 27.87
N VAL A 55 -6.87 -24.62 28.38
CA VAL A 55 -5.60 -24.06 28.79
C VAL A 55 -5.64 -23.63 30.24
N LYS A 56 -4.72 -24.14 31.06
CA LYS A 56 -4.55 -23.75 32.47
C LYS A 56 -3.09 -23.42 32.75
N VAL A 57 -2.83 -22.12 32.91
CA VAL A 57 -1.51 -21.63 33.30
C VAL A 57 -1.30 -21.81 34.78
N LYS A 58 -0.17 -22.41 35.17
CA LYS A 58 0.23 -22.65 36.55
C LYS A 58 1.45 -21.81 36.93
N ASP A 59 1.59 -21.57 38.24
CA ASP A 59 2.83 -21.05 38.83
C ASP A 59 3.85 -22.19 39.00
N GLY A 60 4.39 -22.69 37.90
CA GLY A 60 5.28 -23.82 37.84
C GLY A 60 4.56 -25.17 37.74
N ALA A 61 5.30 -26.18 37.25
CA ALA A 61 4.83 -27.56 37.15
C ALA A 61 4.93 -28.27 38.50
N ASP A 62 3.84 -28.91 38.96
CA ASP A 62 3.83 -29.72 40.19
C ASP A 62 4.41 -31.10 39.89
N VAL A 63 5.65 -31.34 40.33
CA VAL A 63 6.33 -32.60 40.15
C VAL A 63 6.22 -33.43 41.43
N THR A 64 5.68 -34.64 41.30
CA THR A 64 5.61 -35.59 42.42
C THR A 64 6.47 -36.79 42.12
N VAL A 65 7.31 -37.17 43.07
CA VAL A 65 8.18 -38.35 43.05
C VAL A 65 7.94 -39.22 44.27
N THR A 66 7.91 -40.53 44.09
CA THR A 66 7.87 -41.54 45.16
C THR A 66 9.16 -42.32 45.12
N TRP A 67 9.56 -42.83 46.29
CA TRP A 67 10.71 -43.75 46.39
C TRP A 67 10.46 -44.87 47.36
N ASN A 68 11.22 -45.94 47.22
CA ASN A 68 11.27 -47.07 48.14
C ASN A 68 12.74 -47.39 48.43
N LEU A 69 13.01 -47.74 49.67
CA LEU A 69 14.29 -48.31 50.11
C LEU A 69 14.07 -49.77 50.48
N TRP A 70 14.72 -50.65 49.76
CA TRP A 70 14.58 -52.08 50.00
C TRP A 70 15.55 -52.64 51.01
N ASN A 71 16.75 -52.06 51.10
CA ASN A 71 17.80 -52.52 52.02
C ASN A 71 18.67 -51.30 52.48
N GLY A 72 19.17 -51.40 53.76
CA GLY A 72 20.07 -50.37 54.31
C GLY A 72 19.36 -49.41 55.28
N ASP A 73 20.12 -48.44 55.80
CA ASP A 73 19.61 -47.41 56.68
C ASP A 73 18.80 -46.36 55.90
N ILE A 74 17.69 -45.93 56.49
CA ILE A 74 16.85 -44.86 55.87
C ILE A 74 17.47 -43.48 55.95
N GLY A 75 18.50 -43.28 56.80
CA GLY A 75 19.05 -41.96 57.04
C GLY A 75 18.09 -41.07 57.86
N GLN A 76 18.40 -39.79 57.94
CA GLN A 76 17.66 -38.79 58.72
C GLN A 76 16.85 -37.85 57.80
N ARG A 77 17.34 -37.62 56.60
CA ARG A 77 16.78 -36.66 55.64
C ARG A 77 16.73 -37.24 54.23
N ALA A 78 15.64 -37.00 53.55
CA ALA A 78 15.53 -37.25 52.13
C ALA A 78 15.65 -35.93 51.36
N LYS A 79 16.25 -35.99 50.17
CA LYS A 79 16.37 -34.86 49.22
C LYS A 79 15.94 -35.32 47.85
N VAL A 80 15.37 -34.39 47.04
CA VAL A 80 15.20 -34.57 45.61
C VAL A 80 16.09 -33.59 44.89
N LEU A 81 16.82 -34.09 43.91
CA LEU A 81 17.75 -33.31 43.10
C LEU A 81 17.27 -33.35 41.64
N LEU A 82 17.36 -32.21 40.97
CA LEU A 82 17.25 -32.09 39.50
C LEU A 82 18.62 -31.62 38.99
N ASP A 83 19.25 -32.40 38.10
CA ASP A 83 20.58 -32.15 37.57
C ASP A 83 21.60 -31.86 38.67
N GLY A 84 21.51 -32.61 39.79
CA GLY A 84 22.39 -32.49 40.96
C GLY A 84 22.05 -31.32 41.90
N LYS A 85 21.08 -30.45 41.58
CA LYS A 85 20.65 -29.34 42.46
C LYS A 85 19.46 -29.76 43.33
N GLU A 86 19.54 -29.50 44.65
CA GLU A 86 18.46 -29.77 45.59
C GLU A 86 17.26 -28.89 45.29
N VAL A 87 16.10 -29.51 45.04
CA VAL A 87 14.80 -28.83 44.76
C VAL A 87 13.77 -29.11 45.87
N TRP A 88 14.01 -30.14 46.66
CA TRP A 88 13.18 -30.47 47.82
C TRP A 88 13.97 -31.22 48.86
N SER A 89 13.62 -31.03 50.14
CA SER A 89 14.12 -31.87 51.23
C SER A 89 13.06 -31.98 52.35
N GLY A 90 13.12 -33.13 53.04
CA GLY A 90 12.22 -33.46 54.13
C GLY A 90 12.73 -34.64 54.98
N PRO A 91 11.92 -35.12 55.93
CA PRO A 91 12.25 -36.31 56.71
C PRO A 91 12.43 -37.52 55.82
N SER A 92 13.41 -38.39 56.19
CA SER A 92 13.62 -39.62 55.45
C SER A 92 12.65 -40.73 55.86
N SER A 93 12.32 -41.62 54.94
CA SER A 93 11.49 -42.80 55.14
C SER A 93 11.85 -43.90 54.15
N ALA A 94 11.53 -45.19 54.51
CA ALA A 94 11.75 -46.33 53.63
C ALA A 94 10.85 -46.27 52.38
N ALA A 95 9.64 -45.69 52.51
CA ALA A 95 8.76 -45.36 51.40
C ALA A 95 8.29 -43.92 51.56
N GLY A 96 8.67 -43.06 50.63
CA GLY A 96 8.44 -41.63 50.73
C GLY A 96 7.85 -41.04 49.47
N THR A 97 7.31 -39.83 49.63
CA THR A 97 6.77 -39.00 48.53
C THR A 97 7.26 -37.55 48.75
N ALA A 98 7.62 -36.91 47.67
CA ALA A 98 7.93 -35.49 47.63
C ALA A 98 7.15 -34.85 46.50
N THR A 99 6.59 -33.65 46.75
CA THR A 99 6.00 -32.79 45.74
C THR A 99 6.67 -31.42 45.80
N PHE A 100 7.06 -30.91 44.64
CA PHE A 100 7.75 -29.62 44.50
C PHE A 100 7.40 -28.97 43.16
N LYS A 101 7.62 -27.66 43.07
CA LYS A 101 7.37 -26.89 41.83
C LYS A 101 8.65 -26.73 41.02
N VAL A 102 8.49 -26.84 39.70
CA VAL A 102 9.55 -26.53 38.72
C VAL A 102 9.05 -25.38 37.84
N HIS A 103 9.72 -24.24 37.85
CA HIS A 103 9.29 -22.99 37.17
C HIS A 103 9.93 -22.80 35.79
N LYS A 104 10.80 -23.71 35.35
CA LYS A 104 11.45 -23.62 34.04
C LYS A 104 11.28 -24.91 33.28
N GLY A 105 10.88 -24.77 32.01
CA GLY A 105 10.79 -25.90 31.08
C GLY A 105 12.16 -26.54 30.80
N GLY A 106 12.16 -27.82 30.50
CA GLY A 106 13.37 -28.57 30.13
C GLY A 106 13.26 -30.06 30.41
N ARG A 107 14.40 -30.75 30.19
CA ARG A 107 14.62 -32.16 30.51
C ARG A 107 15.58 -32.21 31.68
N TYR A 108 15.24 -32.95 32.71
CA TYR A 108 15.99 -33.00 33.95
C TYR A 108 16.30 -34.43 34.35
N GLN A 109 17.51 -34.68 34.93
CA GLN A 109 17.84 -35.91 35.57
C GLN A 109 17.44 -35.82 37.04
N MET A 110 16.35 -36.47 37.42
CA MET A 110 15.83 -36.47 38.79
C MET A 110 16.45 -37.62 39.58
N GLN A 111 16.93 -37.32 40.80
CA GLN A 111 17.45 -38.30 41.76
C GLN A 111 16.83 -38.05 43.13
N VAL A 112 16.65 -39.14 43.89
CA VAL A 112 16.33 -39.09 45.32
C VAL A 112 17.58 -39.46 46.10
N ALA A 113 17.90 -38.69 47.11
CA ALA A 113 18.99 -38.96 48.01
C ALA A 113 18.47 -39.23 49.44
N LEU A 114 18.95 -40.28 50.08
CA LEU A 114 18.80 -40.46 51.52
C LEU A 114 20.10 -40.08 52.19
N CYS A 115 20.03 -39.28 53.25
CA CYS A 115 21.22 -38.66 53.91
C CYS A 115 21.21 -38.89 55.41
N ASN A 116 22.41 -39.09 55.98
CA ASN A 116 22.70 -39.06 57.42
C ASN A 116 23.94 -38.21 57.69
N GLY A 117 24.51 -38.30 58.88
CA GLY A 117 25.72 -37.52 59.24
C GLY A 117 27.00 -37.93 58.47
N ASP A 118 27.04 -39.11 57.87
CA ASP A 118 28.17 -39.65 57.10
C ASP A 118 28.05 -39.40 55.57
N GLY A 119 26.86 -38.93 55.06
CA GLY A 119 26.71 -38.62 53.67
C GLY A 119 25.35 -38.94 53.12
N CYS A 120 25.22 -38.85 51.81
CA CYS A 120 23.99 -39.13 51.05
C CYS A 120 24.20 -40.26 50.02
N THR A 121 23.25 -41.17 49.94
CA THR A 121 23.21 -42.18 48.86
C THR A 121 22.11 -41.82 47.85
N LEU A 122 22.48 -41.69 46.59
CA LEU A 122 21.60 -41.32 45.48
C LEU A 122 20.93 -42.53 44.83
N SER A 123 19.70 -42.35 44.40
CA SER A 123 19.05 -43.29 43.46
C SER A 123 19.73 -43.27 42.09
N ASP A 124 19.39 -44.21 41.24
CA ASP A 124 19.61 -44.04 39.81
C ASP A 124 18.88 -42.79 39.35
N ALA A 125 19.43 -42.10 38.33
CA ALA A 125 18.77 -40.95 37.73
C ALA A 125 17.58 -41.40 36.89
N LYS A 126 16.50 -40.65 36.96
CA LYS A 126 15.31 -40.85 36.13
C LYS A 126 15.04 -39.55 35.36
N GLU A 127 15.03 -39.62 34.04
CA GLU A 127 14.66 -38.43 33.22
C GLU A 127 13.21 -38.04 33.48
N ILE A 128 12.98 -36.76 33.70
CA ILE A 128 11.66 -36.14 33.67
C ILE A 128 11.68 -34.97 32.69
N VAL A 129 10.51 -34.70 32.13
CA VAL A 129 10.26 -33.59 31.23
C VAL A 129 9.31 -32.60 31.90
N VAL A 130 9.69 -31.35 31.99
CA VAL A 130 8.83 -30.24 32.37
C VAL A 130 8.55 -29.42 31.13
N ALA A 131 7.34 -29.51 30.58
CA ALA A 131 6.96 -28.81 29.40
C ALA A 131 6.64 -27.35 29.70
N ASP A 132 7.20 -26.45 28.89
CA ASP A 132 6.83 -25.04 28.83
C ASP A 132 6.54 -24.65 27.35
N THR A 133 5.75 -23.61 27.15
CA THR A 133 5.31 -23.16 25.83
C THR A 133 6.35 -22.38 25.04
N ASP A 134 7.56 -22.23 25.60
CA ASP A 134 8.76 -21.79 24.89
C ASP A 134 9.42 -22.95 24.09
N GLY A 135 8.97 -24.17 24.28
CA GLY A 135 9.48 -25.36 23.60
C GLY A 135 10.80 -25.90 24.13
N SER A 136 11.37 -25.33 25.21
CA SER A 136 12.66 -25.70 25.76
C SER A 136 12.83 -27.18 26.18
N HIS A 137 11.72 -27.90 26.36
CA HIS A 137 11.66 -29.33 26.66
C HIS A 137 11.72 -30.23 25.43
N LEU A 138 11.52 -29.68 24.21
CA LEU A 138 11.40 -30.43 22.97
C LEU A 138 12.76 -30.61 22.29
N ALA A 139 12.88 -31.69 21.55
CA ALA A 139 13.96 -31.84 20.59
C ALA A 139 13.74 -30.89 19.38
N PRO A 140 14.81 -30.28 18.83
CA PRO A 140 14.68 -29.42 17.65
C PRO A 140 14.09 -30.16 16.44
N LEU A 141 13.07 -29.58 15.82
CA LEU A 141 12.48 -30.07 14.59
C LEU A 141 13.14 -29.39 13.39
N LYS A 142 13.81 -30.19 12.55
CA LYS A 142 14.42 -29.74 11.30
C LYS A 142 13.77 -30.46 10.13
N PRO A 143 12.68 -29.90 9.55
CA PRO A 143 12.04 -30.52 8.40
C PRO A 143 13.01 -30.63 7.23
N ALA A 144 12.98 -31.76 6.52
CA ALA A 144 13.65 -31.88 5.25
C ALA A 144 12.88 -31.11 4.18
N LEU A 145 13.59 -30.46 3.26
CA LEU A 145 12.97 -29.86 2.09
C LEU A 145 12.28 -30.94 1.26
N GLN A 146 11.02 -30.72 0.92
CA GLN A 146 10.18 -31.63 0.16
C GLN A 146 9.81 -31.02 -1.18
N GLU A 147 9.34 -31.85 -2.10
CA GLU A 147 8.89 -31.46 -3.43
C GLU A 147 10.01 -30.66 -4.18
N ASN A 148 9.68 -29.52 -4.75
CA ASN A 148 10.63 -28.73 -5.53
C ASN A 148 11.46 -27.75 -4.65
N ASN A 149 11.26 -27.70 -3.34
CA ASN A 149 11.97 -26.77 -2.47
C ASN A 149 13.49 -26.99 -2.52
N LYS A 150 14.24 -25.93 -2.79
CA LYS A 150 15.71 -25.88 -2.81
C LYS A 150 16.23 -25.16 -1.57
N PRO A 151 17.47 -25.47 -1.11
CA PRO A 151 18.06 -24.72 0.00
C PRO A 151 18.53 -23.34 -0.45
N TYR A 152 18.20 -22.30 0.33
CA TYR A 152 18.67 -20.95 0.08
C TYR A 152 19.32 -20.35 1.34
N VAL A 153 20.22 -19.38 1.11
CA VAL A 153 20.76 -18.51 2.15
C VAL A 153 20.23 -17.10 1.89
N ASN A 154 19.55 -16.52 2.87
CA ASN A 154 19.05 -15.16 2.78
C ASN A 154 20.20 -14.15 2.81
N LYS A 155 20.67 -13.72 1.65
CA LYS A 155 21.77 -12.76 1.49
C LYS A 155 21.31 -11.30 1.50
N SER A 156 20.05 -11.06 1.15
CA SER A 156 19.48 -9.70 1.06
C SER A 156 19.07 -9.14 2.42
N GLY A 157 18.91 -9.99 3.43
CA GLY A 157 18.34 -9.62 4.71
C GLY A 157 16.85 -9.28 4.68
N LYS A 158 16.19 -9.49 3.52
CA LYS A 158 14.77 -9.21 3.32
C LYS A 158 13.89 -10.26 3.98
N VAL A 159 12.66 -9.87 4.30
CA VAL A 159 11.63 -10.80 4.77
C VAL A 159 11.33 -11.81 3.65
N VAL A 160 11.31 -13.09 4.02
CA VAL A 160 10.73 -14.18 3.24
C VAL A 160 9.71 -14.83 4.16
N GLY A 161 8.48 -14.35 4.06
CA GLY A 161 7.39 -14.76 4.94
C GLY A 161 6.38 -15.66 4.27
N THR A 162 5.57 -16.33 5.06
CA THR A 162 4.41 -17.08 4.55
C THR A 162 3.32 -17.21 5.59
N TYR A 163 2.09 -17.34 5.13
CA TYR A 163 0.99 -17.82 5.96
C TYR A 163 1.02 -19.35 6.06
N TYR A 164 0.86 -19.85 7.28
CA TYR A 164 0.59 -21.24 7.59
C TYR A 164 -0.79 -21.34 8.25
N VAL A 165 -1.71 -22.01 7.58
CA VAL A 165 -3.11 -22.05 8.02
C VAL A 165 -3.40 -23.23 8.92
N GLU A 166 -4.17 -22.98 9.99
CA GLU A 166 -4.50 -23.97 11.02
C GLU A 166 -5.15 -25.22 10.43
N TRP A 167 -6.00 -25.05 9.42
CA TRP A 167 -6.76 -26.13 8.76
C TRP A 167 -5.95 -26.90 7.69
N GLY A 168 -4.74 -26.50 7.37
CA GLY A 168 -3.87 -27.20 6.42
C GLY A 168 -3.62 -28.65 6.79
N VAL A 169 -3.75 -29.01 8.07
CA VAL A 169 -3.60 -30.40 8.60
C VAL A 169 -4.70 -31.36 8.21
N TYR A 170 -5.79 -30.89 7.61
CA TYR A 170 -6.92 -31.73 7.17
C TYR A 170 -6.75 -32.23 5.73
N GLY A 171 -7.59 -31.79 4.81
CA GLY A 171 -7.61 -32.24 3.42
C GLY A 171 -6.29 -32.05 2.67
N ARG A 172 -5.57 -30.94 2.94
CA ARG A 172 -4.25 -30.70 2.38
C ARG A 172 -3.16 -31.58 3.00
N ASN A 173 -3.40 -32.08 4.21
CA ASN A 173 -2.45 -32.90 4.98
C ASN A 173 -1.06 -32.27 5.08
N PHE A 174 -1.02 -30.94 5.21
CA PHE A 174 0.21 -30.16 5.32
C PHE A 174 0.48 -29.84 6.79
N THR A 175 1.33 -30.61 7.41
CA THR A 175 1.72 -30.48 8.82
C THR A 175 3.02 -29.69 8.96
N VAL A 176 3.31 -29.17 10.16
CA VAL A 176 4.48 -28.30 10.43
C VAL A 176 5.81 -28.96 10.04
N ASP A 177 5.93 -30.28 10.13
CA ASP A 177 7.10 -31.04 9.69
C ASP A 177 7.30 -31.07 8.17
N LYS A 178 6.40 -30.48 7.40
CA LYS A 178 6.53 -30.25 5.95
C LYS A 178 6.95 -28.84 5.58
N LEU A 179 6.96 -27.91 6.54
CA LEU A 179 7.38 -26.53 6.30
C LEU A 179 8.84 -26.46 5.85
N PRO A 180 9.18 -25.72 4.78
CA PRO A 180 10.55 -25.44 4.37
C PRO A 180 11.19 -24.37 5.25
N ALA A 181 11.21 -24.56 6.57
CA ALA A 181 11.48 -23.54 7.57
C ALA A 181 12.86 -22.90 7.44
N GLN A 182 13.85 -23.64 6.91
CA GLN A 182 15.19 -23.08 6.67
C GLN A 182 15.21 -21.96 5.63
N ASN A 183 14.16 -21.86 4.81
CA ASN A 183 13.98 -20.85 3.77
C ASN A 183 13.09 -19.68 4.23
N LEU A 184 12.60 -19.69 5.46
CA LEU A 184 11.65 -18.70 5.96
C LEU A 184 12.28 -17.81 7.02
N THR A 185 11.85 -16.54 7.02
CA THR A 185 12.13 -15.59 8.11
C THR A 185 10.93 -15.39 9.01
N HIS A 186 9.72 -15.52 8.45
CA HIS A 186 8.45 -15.30 9.14
C HIS A 186 7.42 -16.37 8.78
N ILE A 187 6.69 -16.82 9.79
CA ILE A 187 5.48 -17.63 9.66
C ILE A 187 4.36 -16.86 10.35
N LEU A 188 3.31 -16.55 9.59
CA LEU A 188 2.08 -15.96 10.09
C LEU A 188 1.08 -17.12 10.25
N TYR A 189 0.71 -17.41 11.50
CA TYR A 189 -0.20 -18.53 11.82
C TYR A 189 -1.65 -18.08 11.70
N GLY A 190 -2.34 -18.51 10.68
CA GLY A 190 -3.72 -18.10 10.39
C GLY A 190 -4.74 -19.17 10.79
N PHE A 191 -5.79 -18.84 11.54
CA PHE A 191 -6.03 -17.54 12.15
C PHE A 191 -6.44 -17.67 13.61
N THR A 192 -6.09 -16.66 14.38
CA THR A 192 -6.52 -16.55 15.78
C THR A 192 -7.80 -15.69 15.82
N PRO A 193 -8.95 -16.25 16.27
CA PRO A 193 -10.21 -15.54 16.28
C PRO A 193 -10.34 -14.61 17.49
N ILE A 194 -11.20 -13.61 17.34
CA ILE A 194 -11.67 -12.77 18.43
C ILE A 194 -13.06 -13.24 18.84
N CYS A 195 -13.25 -13.53 20.13
CA CYS A 195 -14.52 -14.01 20.66
C CYS A 195 -15.64 -12.96 20.55
N GLY A 196 -16.83 -13.43 20.30
CA GLY A 196 -18.07 -12.68 20.19
C GLY A 196 -19.15 -13.54 19.55
N GLY A 197 -20.39 -13.27 19.91
CA GLY A 197 -21.57 -13.98 19.39
C GLY A 197 -22.17 -13.30 18.17
N ASP A 198 -23.51 -13.42 18.06
CA ASP A 198 -24.31 -12.80 17.01
C ASP A 198 -24.05 -11.28 16.96
N GLY A 199 -23.88 -10.76 15.75
CA GLY A 199 -23.56 -9.37 15.48
C GLY A 199 -22.07 -9.01 15.59
N LEU A 200 -21.21 -9.89 16.13
CA LEU A 200 -19.76 -9.68 16.24
C LEU A 200 -18.93 -10.63 15.38
N ASN A 201 -19.46 -11.75 14.92
CA ASN A 201 -18.78 -12.71 14.05
C ASN A 201 -19.73 -13.29 13.00
N ASP A 202 -20.58 -12.45 12.43
CA ASP A 202 -21.63 -12.89 11.51
C ASP A 202 -21.08 -13.43 10.19
N SER A 203 -19.91 -12.96 9.75
CA SER A 203 -19.20 -13.48 8.57
C SER A 203 -18.92 -14.97 8.64
N LEU A 204 -18.67 -15.52 9.83
CA LEU A 204 -18.45 -16.96 10.00
C LEU A 204 -19.69 -17.81 9.73
N LYS A 205 -20.89 -17.24 9.71
CA LYS A 205 -22.14 -17.97 9.43
C LYS A 205 -22.22 -18.45 7.99
N GLU A 206 -21.44 -17.83 7.09
CA GLU A 206 -21.31 -18.27 5.68
C GLU A 206 -20.58 -19.61 5.54
N ILE A 207 -19.78 -19.99 6.55
CA ILE A 207 -19.05 -21.25 6.58
C ILE A 207 -19.75 -22.23 7.51
N ALA A 208 -20.26 -23.33 6.93
CA ALA A 208 -21.06 -24.33 7.67
C ALA A 208 -20.33 -24.83 8.93
N GLY A 209 -20.90 -24.61 10.10
CA GLY A 209 -20.39 -25.08 11.39
C GLY A 209 -19.28 -24.23 12.02
N SER A 210 -18.71 -23.27 11.29
CA SER A 210 -17.56 -22.47 11.76
C SER A 210 -17.95 -21.50 12.88
N PHE A 211 -19.08 -20.80 12.74
CA PHE A 211 -19.62 -19.95 13.79
C PHE A 211 -19.86 -20.73 15.10
N GLN A 212 -20.48 -21.91 15.02
CA GLN A 212 -20.70 -22.76 16.19
C GLN A 212 -19.40 -23.29 16.80
N ALA A 213 -18.37 -23.54 15.98
CA ALA A 213 -17.05 -23.92 16.47
C ALA A 213 -16.43 -22.78 17.28
N LEU A 214 -16.49 -21.55 16.78
CA LEU A 214 -16.03 -20.37 17.51
C LEU A 214 -16.78 -20.20 18.83
N GLN A 215 -18.12 -20.33 18.85
CA GLN A 215 -18.91 -20.21 20.08
C GLN A 215 -18.48 -21.25 21.13
N ARG A 216 -18.13 -22.48 20.72
CA ARG A 216 -17.60 -23.52 21.65
C ARG A 216 -16.20 -23.13 22.15
N ALA A 217 -15.32 -22.69 21.29
CA ALA A 217 -13.96 -22.29 21.65
C ALA A 217 -13.97 -21.08 22.62
N CYS A 218 -14.89 -20.18 22.43
CA CYS A 218 -15.06 -18.94 23.24
C CYS A 218 -15.91 -19.12 24.51
N ALA A 219 -16.42 -20.32 24.78
CA ALA A 219 -17.26 -20.54 25.95
C ALA A 219 -16.53 -20.12 27.23
N GLY A 220 -17.14 -19.20 28.00
CA GLY A 220 -16.56 -18.62 29.21
C GLY A 220 -15.53 -17.49 28.98
N ARG A 221 -15.19 -17.16 27.74
CA ARG A 221 -14.45 -15.92 27.41
C ARG A 221 -15.41 -14.75 27.21
N LYS A 222 -14.92 -13.55 27.40
CA LYS A 222 -15.66 -12.31 27.11
C LYS A 222 -15.56 -11.99 25.62
N ASP A 223 -16.53 -11.24 25.12
CA ASP A 223 -16.42 -10.62 23.81
C ASP A 223 -15.11 -9.81 23.69
N PHE A 224 -14.53 -9.79 22.52
CA PHE A 224 -13.24 -9.16 22.19
C PHE A 224 -11.98 -9.85 22.76
N GLN A 225 -12.08 -10.97 23.46
CA GLN A 225 -10.90 -11.77 23.83
C GLN A 225 -10.53 -12.72 22.67
N VAL A 226 -9.23 -12.94 22.48
CA VAL A 226 -8.74 -13.93 21.52
C VAL A 226 -8.86 -15.36 22.05
N ALA A 227 -8.97 -16.34 21.16
CA ALA A 227 -9.06 -17.77 21.49
C ALA A 227 -8.32 -18.60 20.42
N ILE A 228 -8.31 -19.92 20.58
CA ILE A 228 -7.89 -20.87 19.55
C ILE A 228 -9.16 -21.38 18.87
N HIS A 229 -9.23 -21.25 17.53
CA HIS A 229 -10.44 -21.63 16.78
C HIS A 229 -10.64 -23.14 16.73
N ASP A 230 -9.57 -23.86 16.42
CA ASP A 230 -9.58 -25.33 16.34
C ASP A 230 -8.57 -25.95 17.32
N PRO A 231 -8.98 -26.22 18.57
CA PRO A 231 -8.11 -26.83 19.57
C PRO A 231 -7.49 -28.15 19.15
N TRP A 232 -8.19 -28.91 18.29
CA TRP A 232 -7.68 -30.20 17.84
C TRP A 232 -6.50 -30.03 16.89
N ALA A 233 -6.60 -29.18 15.88
CA ALA A 233 -5.52 -28.89 14.97
C ALA A 233 -4.34 -28.19 15.69
N ALA A 234 -4.65 -27.23 16.54
CA ALA A 234 -3.64 -26.42 17.22
C ALA A 234 -2.84 -27.20 18.29
N LEU A 235 -3.50 -28.05 19.10
CA LEU A 235 -2.91 -28.57 20.34
C LEU A 235 -3.10 -30.07 20.61
N GLN A 236 -4.11 -30.74 19.98
CA GLN A 236 -4.51 -32.07 20.39
C GLN A 236 -4.14 -33.15 19.36
N LYS A 237 -4.06 -32.81 18.08
CA LYS A 237 -3.72 -33.74 17.00
C LYS A 237 -2.28 -34.20 17.11
N GLY A 238 -2.06 -35.51 17.22
CA GLY A 238 -0.71 -36.09 17.09
C GLY A 238 -0.17 -35.85 15.67
N GLN A 239 1.02 -35.25 15.55
CA GLN A 239 1.70 -35.01 14.26
C GLN A 239 3.22 -35.00 14.45
N GLY A 240 3.95 -35.31 13.38
CA GLY A 240 5.42 -35.38 13.43
C GLY A 240 5.91 -36.37 14.47
N SER A 241 6.81 -35.93 15.36
CA SER A 241 7.33 -36.71 16.49
C SER A 241 6.47 -36.63 17.76
N LEU A 242 5.47 -35.73 17.80
CA LEU A 242 4.64 -35.45 18.97
C LEU A 242 3.32 -36.22 18.93
N VAL A 243 3.43 -37.54 18.94
CA VAL A 243 2.28 -38.48 18.80
C VAL A 243 1.96 -39.26 20.08
N ALA A 244 2.84 -39.22 21.08
CA ALA A 244 2.65 -39.93 22.32
C ALA A 244 1.38 -39.46 23.06
N TRP A 245 0.68 -40.39 23.71
CA TRP A 245 -0.58 -40.10 24.41
C TRP A 245 -0.38 -39.09 25.56
N ASP A 246 0.81 -39.15 26.22
CA ASP A 246 1.20 -38.35 27.36
C ASP A 246 2.00 -37.10 26.95
N GLU A 247 2.06 -36.75 25.65
CA GLU A 247 2.73 -35.53 25.19
C GLU A 247 1.93 -34.30 25.60
N PRO A 248 2.51 -33.38 26.40
CA PRO A 248 1.81 -32.22 26.91
C PRO A 248 1.30 -31.28 25.81
N TYR A 249 2.13 -31.04 24.78
CA TYR A 249 1.78 -30.16 23.64
C TYR A 249 1.94 -30.93 22.34
N LYS A 250 0.85 -31.04 21.60
CA LYS A 250 0.78 -31.67 20.28
C LYS A 250 0.36 -30.65 19.24
N GLY A 251 -0.19 -31.09 18.15
CA GLY A 251 -0.76 -30.26 17.11
C GLY A 251 0.25 -29.31 16.45
N ASN A 252 -0.27 -28.27 15.85
CA ASN A 252 0.54 -27.24 15.20
C ASN A 252 1.45 -26.53 16.20
N PHE A 253 0.94 -26.15 17.39
CA PHE A 253 1.70 -25.40 18.39
C PHE A 253 2.90 -26.21 18.92
N GLY A 254 2.70 -27.48 19.27
CA GLY A 254 3.81 -28.31 19.73
C GLY A 254 4.92 -28.45 18.68
N ASN A 255 4.55 -28.65 17.42
CA ASN A 255 5.52 -28.75 16.32
C ASN A 255 6.17 -27.41 15.98
N LEU A 256 5.44 -26.28 16.05
CA LEU A 256 6.01 -24.94 15.90
C LEU A 256 6.99 -24.60 17.04
N MET A 257 6.69 -25.02 18.28
CA MET A 257 7.64 -24.92 19.40
C MET A 257 8.94 -25.71 19.13
N ALA A 258 8.82 -26.94 18.61
CA ALA A 258 9.99 -27.75 18.25
C ALA A 258 10.75 -27.15 17.04
N LEU A 259 10.04 -26.56 16.08
CA LEU A 259 10.61 -25.86 14.95
C LEU A 259 11.43 -24.65 15.41
N LYS A 260 10.90 -23.89 16.38
CA LYS A 260 11.56 -22.72 16.98
C LYS A 260 12.87 -23.10 17.69
N GLN A 261 13.00 -24.28 18.27
CA GLN A 261 14.24 -24.78 18.84
C GLN A 261 15.32 -25.02 17.78
N ALA A 262 14.91 -25.36 16.54
CA ALA A 262 15.86 -25.57 15.43
C ALA A 262 16.23 -24.27 14.71
N TYR A 263 15.29 -23.31 14.67
CA TYR A 263 15.37 -22.03 13.95
C TYR A 263 14.99 -20.87 14.89
N PRO A 264 15.86 -20.51 15.85
CA PRO A 264 15.53 -19.49 16.88
C PRO A 264 15.27 -18.10 16.31
N ASP A 265 15.86 -17.77 15.16
CA ASP A 265 15.68 -16.48 14.48
C ASP A 265 14.38 -16.39 13.66
N LEU A 266 13.77 -17.53 13.34
CA LEU A 266 12.50 -17.59 12.64
C LEU A 266 11.40 -16.94 13.47
N LYS A 267 10.74 -15.91 12.94
CA LYS A 267 9.62 -15.24 13.59
C LYS A 267 8.33 -15.99 13.33
N ILE A 268 7.61 -16.30 14.39
CA ILE A 268 6.31 -16.97 14.33
C ILE A 268 5.30 -16.07 15.03
N LEU A 269 4.29 -15.58 14.30
CA LEU A 269 3.30 -14.65 14.82
C LEU A 269 1.89 -15.25 14.64
N PRO A 270 1.04 -15.24 15.68
CA PRO A 270 -0.37 -15.51 15.49
C PRO A 270 -0.98 -14.36 14.68
N SER A 271 -1.65 -14.66 13.59
CA SER A 271 -2.42 -13.69 12.81
C SER A 271 -3.85 -13.66 13.32
N VAL A 272 -4.27 -12.48 13.79
CA VAL A 272 -5.58 -12.26 14.39
C VAL A 272 -6.48 -11.61 13.35
N GLY A 273 -7.61 -12.24 13.05
CA GLY A 273 -8.55 -11.76 12.03
C GLY A 273 -8.60 -12.67 10.81
N GLY A 274 -8.48 -12.08 9.62
CA GLY A 274 -8.67 -12.72 8.32
C GLY A 274 -10.07 -12.50 7.78
N TRP A 275 -10.33 -12.91 6.53
CA TRP A 275 -11.54 -12.59 5.76
C TRP A 275 -12.86 -12.74 6.54
N THR A 276 -13.08 -13.87 7.19
CA THR A 276 -14.34 -14.13 7.92
C THR A 276 -14.26 -13.87 9.43
N LEU A 277 -13.10 -13.45 9.94
CA LEU A 277 -12.86 -13.23 11.37
C LEU A 277 -12.57 -11.76 11.72
N SER A 278 -12.73 -10.84 10.75
CA SER A 278 -12.47 -9.42 10.92
C SER A 278 -13.62 -8.63 11.54
N ASP A 279 -14.84 -9.18 11.59
CA ASP A 279 -16.03 -8.46 12.07
C ASP A 279 -15.81 -7.74 13.42
N PRO A 280 -15.15 -8.32 14.46
CA PRO A 280 -14.99 -7.65 15.75
C PRO A 280 -14.19 -6.34 15.70
N PHE A 281 -13.27 -6.19 14.73
CA PHE A 281 -12.45 -4.99 14.62
C PHE A 281 -13.27 -3.72 14.37
N PHE A 282 -14.38 -3.82 13.62
CA PHE A 282 -15.26 -2.69 13.33
C PHE A 282 -15.91 -2.06 14.56
N PHE A 283 -15.87 -2.73 15.71
CA PHE A 283 -16.42 -2.24 16.98
C PHE A 283 -15.35 -1.68 17.92
N MET A 284 -14.07 -1.73 17.53
CA MET A 284 -12.94 -1.37 18.40
C MET A 284 -12.60 0.14 18.39
N HIS A 285 -13.39 1.00 17.76
CA HIS A 285 -13.37 2.44 18.04
C HIS A 285 -13.69 2.72 19.51
N ASP A 286 -14.49 1.85 20.15
CA ASP A 286 -14.73 1.86 21.58
C ASP A 286 -13.47 1.38 22.34
N LYS A 287 -12.86 2.30 23.10
CA LYS A 287 -11.63 1.99 23.85
C LYS A 287 -11.81 0.83 24.83
N ALA A 288 -12.99 0.67 25.46
CA ALA A 288 -13.20 -0.40 26.43
C ALA A 288 -13.12 -1.79 25.75
N LYS A 289 -13.59 -1.90 24.51
CA LYS A 289 -13.50 -3.13 23.71
C LYS A 289 -12.06 -3.38 23.26
N ARG A 290 -11.34 -2.34 22.80
CA ARG A 290 -9.91 -2.45 22.48
C ARG A 290 -9.08 -2.87 23.67
N ASP A 291 -9.34 -2.33 24.87
CA ASP A 291 -8.62 -2.69 26.09
C ASP A 291 -8.79 -4.20 26.42
N VAL A 292 -9.99 -4.75 26.23
CA VAL A 292 -10.24 -6.20 26.40
C VAL A 292 -9.44 -6.99 25.37
N PHE A 293 -9.46 -6.59 24.13
CA PHE A 293 -8.71 -7.22 23.04
C PHE A 293 -7.21 -7.22 23.34
N VAL A 294 -6.63 -6.05 23.57
CA VAL A 294 -5.18 -5.87 23.80
C VAL A 294 -4.72 -6.66 25.03
N ALA A 295 -5.48 -6.62 26.13
CA ALA A 295 -5.17 -7.41 27.31
C ALA A 295 -5.21 -8.92 27.04
N SER A 296 -6.12 -9.38 26.20
CA SER A 296 -6.20 -10.80 25.85
C SER A 296 -5.11 -11.25 24.88
N VAL A 297 -4.62 -10.37 24.00
CA VAL A 297 -3.43 -10.64 23.18
C VAL A 297 -2.18 -10.76 24.08
N LYS A 298 -2.06 -9.90 25.11
CA LYS A 298 -0.98 -10.02 26.11
C LYS A 298 -1.03 -11.37 26.82
N GLU A 299 -2.22 -11.75 27.32
CA GLU A 299 -2.44 -13.06 27.94
C GLU A 299 -2.04 -14.22 27.02
N PHE A 300 -2.43 -14.13 25.76
CA PHE A 300 -2.14 -15.15 24.74
C PHE A 300 -0.63 -15.31 24.50
N LEU A 301 0.10 -14.20 24.35
CA LEU A 301 1.56 -14.20 24.15
C LEU A 301 2.33 -14.63 25.41
N GLN A 302 1.85 -14.30 26.61
CA GLN A 302 2.39 -14.78 27.88
C GLN A 302 2.17 -16.29 28.05
N THR A 303 1.05 -16.79 27.56
CA THR A 303 0.69 -18.23 27.61
C THR A 303 1.47 -19.02 26.57
N TRP A 304 1.55 -18.54 25.32
CA TRP A 304 2.21 -19.21 24.20
C TRP A 304 3.54 -18.55 23.87
N LYS A 305 4.53 -18.79 24.73
CA LYS A 305 5.82 -18.10 24.72
C LYS A 305 6.67 -18.30 23.47
N PHE A 306 6.35 -19.28 22.61
CA PHE A 306 7.07 -19.49 21.35
C PHE A 306 6.75 -18.44 20.27
N PHE A 307 5.66 -17.70 20.39
CA PHE A 307 5.33 -16.62 19.49
C PHE A 307 6.24 -15.40 19.71
N ASP A 308 6.58 -14.72 18.60
CA ASP A 308 7.49 -13.57 18.56
C ASP A 308 6.80 -12.23 18.40
N GLY A 309 5.49 -12.18 18.58
CA GLY A 309 4.69 -10.97 18.40
C GLY A 309 3.28 -11.30 17.96
N VAL A 310 2.62 -10.38 17.28
CA VAL A 310 1.26 -10.53 16.75
C VAL A 310 1.16 -9.91 15.37
N ASP A 311 0.45 -10.57 14.49
CA ASP A 311 0.00 -10.06 13.20
C ASP A 311 -1.49 -9.72 13.26
N ILE A 312 -1.91 -8.63 12.62
CA ILE A 312 -3.30 -8.20 12.54
C ILE A 312 -3.76 -8.25 11.08
N ASP A 313 -4.80 -9.01 10.85
CA ASP A 313 -5.42 -9.15 9.54
C ASP A 313 -6.86 -8.63 9.59
N TYR A 314 -7.00 -7.28 9.45
CA TYR A 314 -8.28 -6.59 9.48
C TYR A 314 -8.76 -6.31 8.06
N GLU A 315 -9.72 -7.06 7.59
CA GLU A 315 -10.24 -7.04 6.21
C GLU A 315 -11.67 -6.50 6.14
N PHE A 316 -11.88 -5.20 5.82
CA PHE A 316 -10.94 -4.11 5.68
C PHE A 316 -11.45 -2.88 6.42
N PRO A 317 -10.59 -2.03 7.01
CA PRO A 317 -11.03 -0.74 7.51
C PRO A 317 -11.76 0.05 6.42
N GLY A 318 -12.92 0.58 6.72
CA GLY A 318 -13.78 1.28 5.77
C GLY A 318 -14.83 0.41 5.09
N GLY A 319 -14.70 -0.94 5.15
CA GLY A 319 -15.69 -1.91 4.64
C GLY A 319 -15.25 -2.68 3.40
N ASP A 320 -16.21 -3.31 2.73
CA ASP A 320 -16.05 -4.23 1.60
C ASP A 320 -15.29 -5.53 1.95
N GLY A 321 -15.34 -5.94 3.23
CA GLY A 321 -14.91 -7.26 3.67
C GLY A 321 -16.01 -8.31 3.53
N ALA A 322 -15.84 -9.44 4.24
CA ALA A 322 -16.80 -10.54 4.21
C ALA A 322 -18.21 -10.14 4.66
N ASN A 323 -18.33 -9.22 5.61
CA ASN A 323 -19.61 -8.68 6.05
C ASN A 323 -19.92 -7.35 5.34
N PRO A 324 -20.82 -7.34 4.35
CA PRO A 324 -21.17 -6.13 3.61
C PRO A 324 -21.94 -5.08 4.43
N ASN A 325 -22.34 -5.41 5.66
CA ASN A 325 -23.06 -4.50 6.55
C ASN A 325 -22.11 -3.76 7.51
N LEU A 326 -20.83 -4.10 7.53
CA LEU A 326 -19.81 -3.46 8.35
C LEU A 326 -18.89 -2.60 7.50
N GLY A 327 -18.40 -1.54 8.10
CA GLY A 327 -17.48 -0.58 7.50
C GLY A 327 -17.96 0.86 7.70
N ASP A 328 -17.05 1.70 8.19
CA ASP A 328 -17.26 3.14 8.36
C ASP A 328 -15.98 3.87 7.93
N LYS A 329 -15.99 4.38 6.71
CA LYS A 329 -14.84 5.10 6.11
C LYS A 329 -14.38 6.31 6.93
N THR A 330 -15.22 6.79 7.85
CA THR A 330 -14.88 7.94 8.70
C THR A 330 -14.24 7.56 10.03
N LYS A 331 -14.27 6.28 10.43
CA LYS A 331 -13.83 5.82 11.75
C LYS A 331 -12.82 4.67 11.71
N ASP A 332 -12.98 3.74 10.77
CA ASP A 332 -12.25 2.48 10.83
C ASP A 332 -10.75 2.69 10.60
N GLY A 333 -10.36 3.65 9.74
CA GLY A 333 -8.96 4.01 9.56
C GLY A 333 -8.32 4.55 10.84
N GLU A 334 -9.01 5.42 11.58
CA GLU A 334 -8.54 5.89 12.89
C GLU A 334 -8.51 4.73 13.90
N THR A 335 -9.54 3.88 13.89
CA THR A 335 -9.62 2.68 14.76
C THR A 335 -8.44 1.75 14.52
N TYR A 336 -8.07 1.52 13.27
CA TYR A 336 -6.88 0.73 12.91
C TYR A 336 -5.61 1.32 13.53
N VAL A 337 -5.37 2.62 13.38
CA VAL A 337 -4.21 3.30 13.99
C VAL A 337 -4.20 3.16 15.50
N LEU A 338 -5.36 3.29 16.15
CA LEU A 338 -5.50 3.14 17.60
C LEU A 338 -5.23 1.71 18.07
N ILE A 339 -5.68 0.69 17.32
CA ILE A 339 -5.37 -0.73 17.58
C ILE A 339 -3.85 -0.95 17.54
N MET A 340 -3.17 -0.49 16.48
CA MET A 340 -1.72 -0.65 16.35
C MET A 340 -0.96 0.04 17.49
N LYS A 341 -1.38 1.26 17.84
CA LYS A 341 -0.80 2.02 18.96
C LYS A 341 -0.96 1.29 20.31
N ASP A 342 -2.17 0.81 20.61
CA ASP A 342 -2.46 0.17 21.88
C ASP A 342 -1.76 -1.19 21.97
N LEU A 343 -1.67 -1.96 20.87
CA LEU A 343 -0.90 -3.21 20.79
C LEU A 343 0.60 -2.96 20.96
N ARG A 344 1.19 -1.95 20.29
CA ARG A 344 2.62 -1.66 20.44
C ARG A 344 2.96 -1.28 21.89
N ALA A 345 2.16 -0.45 22.52
CA ALA A 345 2.34 -0.10 23.92
C ALA A 345 2.31 -1.35 24.82
N MET A 346 1.40 -2.27 24.59
CA MET A 346 1.30 -3.54 25.32
C MET A 346 2.52 -4.44 25.05
N LEU A 347 2.98 -4.51 23.81
CA LEU A 347 4.17 -5.31 23.47
C LEU A 347 5.44 -4.72 24.10
N ASP A 348 5.58 -3.39 24.16
CA ASP A 348 6.70 -2.72 24.84
C ASP A 348 6.72 -3.05 26.34
N GLU A 349 5.55 -3.11 27.00
CA GLU A 349 5.43 -3.60 28.38
C GLU A 349 5.87 -5.06 28.49
N LEU A 350 5.41 -5.92 27.57
CA LEU A 350 5.73 -7.34 27.57
C LEU A 350 7.24 -7.57 27.30
N GLU A 351 7.86 -6.75 26.45
CA GLU A 351 9.31 -6.73 26.24
C GLU A 351 10.08 -6.41 27.53
N ALA A 352 9.62 -5.41 28.28
CA ALA A 352 10.21 -5.05 29.57
C ALA A 352 10.05 -6.16 30.63
N GLU A 353 8.93 -6.88 30.61
CA GLU A 353 8.66 -8.00 31.52
C GLU A 353 9.52 -9.24 31.22
N THR A 354 9.71 -9.56 29.95
CA THR A 354 10.28 -10.84 29.49
C THR A 354 11.74 -10.74 29.05
N GLY A 355 12.21 -9.53 28.69
CA GLY A 355 13.53 -9.31 28.10
C GLY A 355 13.61 -9.82 26.65
N ARG A 356 12.48 -10.14 26.00
CA ARG A 356 12.36 -10.55 24.60
C ARG A 356 11.84 -9.37 23.76
N THR A 357 12.13 -9.36 22.47
CA THR A 357 11.52 -8.43 21.51
C THR A 357 10.31 -9.08 20.87
N TYR A 358 9.25 -8.28 20.61
CA TYR A 358 8.03 -8.72 19.98
C TYR A 358 7.70 -7.85 18.77
N GLN A 359 7.38 -8.47 17.66
CA GLN A 359 6.97 -7.77 16.45
C GLN A 359 5.47 -7.48 16.43
N LEU A 360 5.10 -6.36 15.85
CA LEU A 360 3.73 -6.02 15.46
C LEU A 360 3.68 -5.87 13.95
N THR A 361 2.94 -6.72 13.30
CA THR A 361 2.75 -6.68 11.84
C THR A 361 1.28 -6.63 11.48
N SER A 362 0.97 -6.34 10.25
CA SER A 362 -0.42 -6.44 9.77
C SER A 362 -0.46 -6.77 8.28
N ALA A 363 -1.36 -7.68 7.90
CA ALA A 363 -1.81 -7.83 6.53
C ALA A 363 -2.73 -6.66 6.18
N ILE A 364 -2.49 -6.03 5.04
CA ILE A 364 -3.25 -4.85 4.59
C ILE A 364 -3.73 -5.02 3.15
N GLY A 365 -4.90 -4.48 2.85
CA GLY A 365 -5.43 -4.49 1.48
C GLY A 365 -4.56 -3.70 0.50
N ALA A 366 -4.41 -4.22 -0.71
CA ALA A 366 -3.62 -3.60 -1.78
C ALA A 366 -4.48 -2.82 -2.80
N GLY A 367 -5.80 -2.75 -2.62
CA GLY A 367 -6.66 -1.88 -3.41
C GLY A 367 -6.45 -0.41 -3.04
N TYR A 368 -6.40 0.47 -4.05
CA TYR A 368 -6.26 1.91 -3.80
C TYR A 368 -7.36 2.44 -2.87
N ASP A 369 -8.56 1.91 -3.00
CA ASP A 369 -9.78 2.20 -2.24
C ASP A 369 -9.71 1.72 -0.77
N LYS A 370 -8.84 0.71 -0.48
CA LYS A 370 -8.56 0.24 0.87
C LYS A 370 -7.42 1.04 1.51
N ILE A 371 -6.42 1.38 0.72
CA ILE A 371 -5.26 2.14 1.19
C ILE A 371 -5.67 3.57 1.57
N GLU A 372 -6.60 4.20 0.84
CA GLU A 372 -7.03 5.57 1.12
C GLU A 372 -7.84 5.70 2.43
N ASP A 373 -8.46 4.62 2.90
CA ASP A 373 -9.29 4.61 4.10
C ASP A 373 -8.45 4.62 5.41
N VAL A 374 -7.11 4.43 5.34
CA VAL A 374 -6.22 4.35 6.51
C VAL A 374 -5.03 5.30 6.38
N ASP A 375 -4.71 6.02 7.44
CA ASP A 375 -3.44 6.77 7.56
C ASP A 375 -2.29 5.81 7.94
N TYR A 376 -1.73 5.13 6.94
CA TYR A 376 -0.61 4.20 7.15
C TYR A 376 0.68 4.91 7.57
N LYS A 377 0.84 6.20 7.29
CA LYS A 377 1.94 6.99 7.84
C LYS A 377 1.88 7.07 9.35
N ALA A 378 0.68 7.26 9.90
CA ALA A 378 0.48 7.27 11.34
C ALA A 378 0.57 5.86 11.95
N ALA A 379 0.07 4.82 11.26
CA ALA A 379 0.07 3.46 11.76
C ALA A 379 1.46 2.83 11.80
N GLN A 380 2.28 3.01 10.76
CA GLN A 380 3.57 2.34 10.61
C GLN A 380 4.57 2.61 11.74
N GLN A 381 4.43 3.72 12.47
CA GLN A 381 5.33 4.04 13.57
C GLN A 381 5.24 3.03 14.73
N TYR A 382 4.15 2.28 14.80
CA TYR A 382 3.91 1.24 15.79
C TYR A 382 4.23 -0.16 15.30
N MET A 383 4.48 -0.33 14.00
CA MET A 383 4.56 -1.62 13.32
C MET A 383 5.96 -1.90 12.79
N ASP A 384 6.34 -3.17 12.75
CA ASP A 384 7.58 -3.65 12.17
C ASP A 384 7.45 -3.85 10.65
N HIS A 385 6.39 -4.50 10.20
CA HIS A 385 6.11 -4.76 8.78
C HIS A 385 4.62 -4.59 8.46
N LEU A 386 4.36 -4.19 7.20
CA LEU A 386 3.06 -4.20 6.56
C LEU A 386 3.09 -5.24 5.44
N PHE A 387 2.34 -6.32 5.59
CA PHE A 387 2.20 -7.37 4.59
C PHE A 387 1.10 -6.95 3.61
N VAL A 388 1.52 -6.40 2.47
CA VAL A 388 0.61 -5.89 1.44
C VAL A 388 0.04 -7.05 0.65
N MET A 389 -1.25 -7.34 0.81
CA MET A 389 -1.96 -8.43 0.13
C MET A 389 -2.16 -8.10 -1.36
N SER A 390 -1.04 -8.08 -2.10
CA SER A 390 -0.97 -7.74 -3.52
C SER A 390 -1.41 -8.89 -4.43
N TYR A 391 -2.58 -9.38 -4.14
CA TYR A 391 -3.32 -10.41 -4.86
C TYR A 391 -4.85 -10.18 -4.70
N ASP A 392 -5.66 -11.06 -5.28
CA ASP A 392 -7.12 -10.92 -5.30
C ASP A 392 -7.63 -9.63 -5.96
N TYR A 393 -6.87 -9.07 -6.89
CA TYR A 393 -7.29 -7.90 -7.66
C TYR A 393 -8.48 -8.21 -8.56
N ASN A 394 -8.53 -9.40 -9.16
CA ASN A 394 -9.62 -9.86 -10.01
C ASN A 394 -9.93 -11.34 -9.77
N GLY A 395 -11.20 -11.69 -9.86
CA GLY A 395 -11.69 -13.06 -9.67
C GLY A 395 -13.13 -13.22 -10.11
N ALA A 396 -13.63 -14.46 -10.00
CA ALA A 396 -14.96 -14.80 -10.49
C ALA A 396 -16.12 -14.34 -9.57
N TRP A 397 -15.92 -13.35 -8.74
CA TRP A 397 -16.97 -12.49 -8.17
C TRP A 397 -17.49 -11.49 -9.21
N SER A 398 -16.73 -11.22 -10.27
CA SER A 398 -17.19 -10.52 -11.46
C SER A 398 -17.05 -11.41 -12.69
N ASN A 399 -18.12 -11.55 -13.48
CA ASN A 399 -18.11 -12.25 -14.75
C ASN A 399 -17.92 -11.33 -15.96
N THR A 400 -17.84 -10.01 -15.74
CA THR A 400 -17.75 -8.97 -16.78
C THR A 400 -16.49 -8.13 -16.69
N SER A 401 -15.80 -8.18 -15.55
CA SER A 401 -14.50 -7.54 -15.34
C SER A 401 -13.48 -8.63 -15.07
N LEU A 402 -12.84 -9.10 -16.15
CA LEU A 402 -11.81 -10.11 -16.08
C LEU A 402 -10.43 -9.44 -16.13
N GLY A 403 -9.49 -9.96 -15.36
CA GLY A 403 -8.14 -9.41 -15.28
C GLY A 403 -7.20 -10.26 -14.45
N HIS A 404 -5.96 -9.85 -14.36
CA HIS A 404 -4.97 -10.52 -13.51
C HIS A 404 -5.33 -10.40 -12.03
N GLN A 405 -5.11 -11.46 -11.27
CA GLN A 405 -5.40 -11.47 -9.83
C GLN A 405 -4.24 -10.96 -8.97
N ALA A 406 -3.00 -10.93 -9.49
CA ALA A 406 -1.80 -10.64 -8.70
C ALA A 406 -0.70 -9.94 -9.50
N ASN A 407 -1.07 -9.13 -10.48
CA ASN A 407 -0.14 -8.46 -11.39
C ASN A 407 0.76 -7.43 -10.68
N LEU A 408 2.01 -7.37 -11.11
CA LEU A 408 2.99 -6.41 -10.59
C LEU A 408 2.70 -5.00 -11.09
N TYR A 409 2.47 -4.83 -12.38
CA TYR A 409 2.17 -3.55 -13.02
C TYR A 409 0.80 -3.54 -13.68
N GLN A 410 0.39 -2.36 -14.11
CA GLN A 410 -0.87 -2.18 -14.83
C GLN A 410 -0.87 -2.99 -16.13
N ALA A 411 -1.87 -3.84 -16.31
CA ALA A 411 -2.10 -4.53 -17.57
C ALA A 411 -2.56 -3.57 -18.67
N THR A 412 -2.15 -3.84 -19.92
CA THR A 412 -2.56 -3.03 -21.09
C THR A 412 -3.96 -3.38 -21.57
N ASN A 413 -4.39 -4.61 -21.35
CA ASN A 413 -5.64 -5.18 -21.83
C ASN A 413 -6.55 -5.59 -20.67
N GLY A 414 -7.83 -5.83 -21.00
CA GLY A 414 -8.86 -6.22 -20.04
C GLY A 414 -9.70 -5.06 -19.55
N SER A 415 -10.80 -5.40 -18.88
CA SER A 415 -11.78 -4.46 -18.33
C SER A 415 -11.49 -4.08 -16.88
N ALA A 416 -10.43 -4.63 -16.32
CA ALA A 416 -10.07 -4.48 -14.92
C ALA A 416 -9.66 -3.05 -14.55
N ASN A 417 -9.82 -2.72 -13.28
CA ASN A 417 -9.44 -1.43 -12.73
C ASN A 417 -7.92 -1.24 -12.85
N LYS A 418 -7.50 -0.17 -13.51
CA LYS A 418 -6.09 0.15 -13.78
C LYS A 418 -5.24 0.37 -12.53
N HIS A 419 -5.86 0.70 -11.40
CA HIS A 419 -5.19 0.93 -10.14
C HIS A 419 -5.03 -0.35 -9.29
N TYR A 420 -5.58 -1.48 -9.73
CA TYR A 420 -5.44 -2.77 -9.05
C TYR A 420 -4.21 -3.51 -9.58
N ASN A 421 -3.07 -3.15 -9.04
CA ASN A 421 -1.78 -3.80 -9.26
C ASN A 421 -0.82 -3.47 -8.11
N THR A 422 0.22 -4.27 -7.96
CA THR A 422 1.17 -4.16 -6.85
C THR A 422 1.93 -2.83 -6.84
N ASP A 423 2.40 -2.36 -8.01
CA ASP A 423 3.13 -1.07 -8.08
C ASP A 423 2.23 0.10 -7.65
N ALA A 424 0.98 0.14 -8.12
CA ALA A 424 0.05 1.20 -7.73
C ALA A 424 -0.17 1.23 -6.21
N ALA A 425 -0.34 0.06 -5.57
CA ALA A 425 -0.49 -0.05 -4.12
C ALA A 425 0.77 0.46 -3.39
N VAL A 426 1.95 0.00 -3.80
CA VAL A 426 3.22 0.43 -3.21
C VAL A 426 3.42 1.93 -3.38
N GLN A 427 3.22 2.48 -4.58
CA GLN A 427 3.37 3.92 -4.84
C GLN A 427 2.40 4.76 -3.99
N GLN A 428 1.18 4.30 -3.79
CA GLN A 428 0.21 4.99 -2.95
C GLN A 428 0.64 5.01 -1.47
N LEU A 429 1.13 3.87 -0.94
CA LEU A 429 1.66 3.78 0.42
C LEU A 429 2.89 4.68 0.61
N LEU A 430 3.82 4.67 -0.35
CA LEU A 430 4.99 5.55 -0.34
C LEU A 430 4.58 7.03 -0.42
N ALA A 431 3.56 7.36 -1.22
CA ALA A 431 3.01 8.72 -1.31
C ALA A 431 2.37 9.19 0.00
N GLN A 432 1.78 8.29 0.80
CA GLN A 432 1.34 8.59 2.16
C GLN A 432 2.53 8.86 3.11
N GLY A 433 3.75 8.41 2.75
CA GLY A 433 4.97 8.54 3.55
C GLY A 433 5.27 7.31 4.41
N VAL A 434 4.84 6.13 3.99
CA VAL A 434 5.24 4.86 4.59
C VAL A 434 6.69 4.55 4.21
N ASP A 435 7.47 4.04 5.17
CA ASP A 435 8.84 3.58 4.93
C ASP A 435 8.81 2.34 4.02
N SER A 436 9.53 2.41 2.90
CA SER A 436 9.65 1.30 1.95
C SER A 436 10.15 0.00 2.60
N GLY A 437 11.09 0.11 3.54
CA GLY A 437 11.64 -1.05 4.26
C GLY A 437 10.63 -1.82 5.12
N LYS A 438 9.47 -1.24 5.40
CA LYS A 438 8.38 -1.91 6.13
C LYS A 438 7.38 -2.63 5.22
N LEU A 439 7.37 -2.32 3.92
CA LEU A 439 6.44 -2.91 2.96
C LEU A 439 6.92 -4.29 2.50
N VAL A 440 6.15 -5.32 2.79
CA VAL A 440 6.39 -6.71 2.35
C VAL A 440 5.26 -7.08 1.40
N ILE A 441 5.56 -7.28 0.11
CA ILE A 441 4.52 -7.52 -0.91
C ILE A 441 4.17 -9.00 -1.07
N GLY A 442 2.94 -9.28 -1.45
CA GLY A 442 2.39 -10.63 -1.54
C GLY A 442 2.70 -11.37 -2.84
N ALA A 443 2.93 -12.66 -2.72
CA ALA A 443 2.94 -13.64 -3.80
C ALA A 443 1.81 -14.65 -3.54
N ALA A 444 0.99 -14.89 -4.56
CA ALA A 444 -0.12 -15.83 -4.43
C ALA A 444 0.34 -17.26 -4.77
N ALA A 445 0.27 -18.17 -3.80
CA ALA A 445 0.47 -19.60 -4.07
C ALA A 445 -0.82 -20.26 -4.59
N TYR A 446 -1.66 -19.49 -5.27
CA TYR A 446 -2.93 -19.94 -5.84
C TYR A 446 -3.33 -19.11 -7.05
N GLY A 447 -4.31 -19.57 -7.81
CA GLY A 447 -4.93 -18.85 -8.91
C GLY A 447 -6.42 -18.59 -8.70
N ARG A 448 -6.92 -17.57 -9.37
CA ARG A 448 -8.35 -17.27 -9.54
C ARG A 448 -8.79 -17.67 -10.94
N GLY A 449 -10.02 -18.14 -11.10
CA GLY A 449 -10.44 -18.60 -12.41
C GLY A 449 -11.91 -18.55 -12.72
N TRP A 450 -12.19 -18.43 -14.00
CA TRP A 450 -13.53 -18.36 -14.61
C TRP A 450 -13.77 -19.55 -15.53
N LYS A 451 -15.04 -19.82 -15.81
CA LYS A 451 -15.48 -20.75 -16.85
C LYS A 451 -16.40 -20.06 -17.86
N GLY A 452 -16.46 -20.63 -19.07
CA GLY A 452 -17.35 -20.17 -20.14
C GLY A 452 -17.03 -18.76 -20.64
N VAL A 453 -15.75 -18.39 -20.62
CA VAL A 453 -15.28 -17.12 -21.20
C VAL A 453 -15.52 -17.12 -22.69
N SER A 454 -16.19 -16.09 -23.18
CA SER A 454 -16.59 -15.95 -24.58
C SER A 454 -16.71 -14.48 -24.97
N GLY A 455 -16.83 -14.21 -26.29
CA GLY A 455 -16.98 -12.86 -26.80
C GLY A 455 -15.72 -12.00 -26.72
N TYR A 456 -14.57 -12.62 -26.43
CA TYR A 456 -13.28 -11.92 -26.34
C TYR A 456 -12.74 -11.51 -27.72
N GLN A 457 -11.92 -10.47 -27.73
CA GLN A 457 -11.34 -9.91 -28.94
C GLN A 457 -9.91 -10.47 -29.17
N GLY A 458 -9.65 -10.89 -30.41
CA GLY A 458 -8.34 -11.47 -30.74
C GLY A 458 -8.09 -12.74 -29.94
N ASN A 459 -6.93 -12.82 -29.28
CA ASN A 459 -6.52 -13.92 -28.40
C ASN A 459 -6.52 -13.52 -26.92
N ASP A 460 -7.19 -12.40 -26.56
CA ASP A 460 -7.20 -11.88 -25.21
C ASP A 460 -8.49 -12.23 -24.47
N PRO A 461 -8.52 -13.28 -23.63
CA PRO A 461 -9.71 -13.71 -22.92
C PRO A 461 -10.22 -12.67 -21.90
N PHE A 462 -9.39 -11.74 -21.43
CA PHE A 462 -9.81 -10.70 -20.51
C PHE A 462 -10.76 -9.66 -21.12
N THR A 463 -10.81 -9.57 -22.44
CA THR A 463 -11.78 -8.69 -23.16
C THR A 463 -13.17 -9.32 -23.30
N GLY A 464 -13.33 -10.56 -22.87
CA GLY A 464 -14.59 -11.30 -22.94
C GLY A 464 -15.41 -11.21 -21.65
N THR A 465 -16.43 -12.07 -21.57
CA THR A 465 -17.25 -12.27 -20.38
C THR A 465 -17.32 -13.73 -20.01
N ALA A 466 -17.43 -14.01 -18.72
CA ALA A 466 -17.52 -15.37 -18.18
C ALA A 466 -18.96 -15.76 -17.80
N THR A 467 -19.20 -17.05 -17.59
CA THR A 467 -20.49 -17.56 -17.10
C THR A 467 -20.47 -17.97 -15.64
N GLY A 468 -19.30 -17.96 -14.98
CA GLY A 468 -19.17 -18.28 -13.56
C GLY A 468 -17.76 -18.72 -13.15
N LYS A 469 -17.68 -19.26 -11.95
CA LYS A 469 -16.45 -19.75 -11.33
C LYS A 469 -15.98 -21.07 -11.98
N ILE A 470 -14.67 -21.20 -12.23
CA ILE A 470 -14.06 -22.50 -12.58
C ILE A 470 -14.16 -23.47 -11.40
N LYS A 471 -14.09 -24.77 -11.66
CA LYS A 471 -13.95 -25.76 -10.57
C LYS A 471 -12.61 -25.57 -9.89
N GLY A 472 -12.63 -25.28 -8.60
CA GLY A 472 -11.42 -25.05 -7.83
C GLY A 472 -10.91 -26.28 -7.08
N THR A 473 -9.81 -26.13 -6.35
CA THR A 473 -9.20 -27.22 -5.56
C THR A 473 -10.06 -27.53 -4.34
N TRP A 474 -10.41 -26.53 -3.56
CA TRP A 474 -11.22 -26.64 -2.33
C TRP A 474 -12.51 -25.86 -2.42
N GLU A 475 -12.44 -24.69 -3.08
CA GLU A 475 -13.52 -23.76 -3.31
C GLU A 475 -13.59 -23.41 -4.81
N ASP A 476 -14.79 -23.36 -5.39
CA ASP A 476 -14.96 -22.99 -6.80
C ASP A 476 -14.45 -21.57 -7.06
N GLY A 477 -13.63 -21.45 -8.09
CA GLY A 477 -12.97 -20.19 -8.47
C GLY A 477 -11.56 -20.01 -7.91
N VAL A 478 -11.09 -20.90 -7.01
CA VAL A 478 -9.76 -20.84 -6.39
C VAL A 478 -9.02 -22.15 -6.60
N LEU A 479 -7.81 -22.09 -7.13
CA LEU A 479 -6.98 -23.26 -7.41
C LEU A 479 -5.62 -23.12 -6.72
N ASP A 480 -5.23 -24.09 -5.90
CA ASP A 480 -3.88 -24.17 -5.34
C ASP A 480 -2.84 -24.17 -6.47
N TYR A 481 -1.71 -23.49 -6.29
CA TYR A 481 -0.63 -23.45 -7.30
C TYR A 481 -0.20 -24.86 -7.70
N ARG A 482 0.05 -25.77 -6.73
CA ARG A 482 0.37 -27.17 -7.00
C ARG A 482 -0.66 -27.90 -7.87
N HIS A 483 -1.94 -27.54 -7.73
CA HIS A 483 -3.01 -28.11 -8.55
C HIS A 483 -2.97 -27.56 -9.97
N ILE A 484 -2.70 -26.26 -10.13
CA ILE A 484 -2.55 -25.62 -11.43
C ILE A 484 -1.43 -26.30 -12.22
N VAL A 485 -0.22 -26.38 -11.66
CA VAL A 485 0.94 -26.93 -12.38
C VAL A 485 0.83 -28.42 -12.66
N ASN A 486 0.17 -29.18 -11.79
CA ASN A 486 -0.03 -30.63 -11.95
C ASN A 486 -1.17 -31.00 -12.92
N SER A 487 -2.19 -30.15 -13.08
CA SER A 487 -3.43 -30.53 -13.76
C SER A 487 -3.82 -29.63 -14.94
N HIS A 488 -3.27 -28.42 -15.04
CA HIS A 488 -3.69 -27.43 -16.03
C HIS A 488 -2.55 -27.02 -17.00
N MET A 489 -1.37 -27.60 -16.87
CA MET A 489 -0.27 -27.37 -17.83
C MET A 489 -0.36 -28.37 -19.00
N GLY A 490 -0.53 -27.86 -20.22
CA GLY A 490 -0.74 -28.72 -21.40
C GLY A 490 -2.21 -29.14 -21.62
N ALA A 491 -2.48 -30.18 -22.34
CA ALA A 491 -3.83 -30.76 -22.59
C ALA A 491 -4.89 -29.74 -23.10
N GLY A 492 -4.47 -28.81 -23.98
CA GLY A 492 -5.36 -27.79 -24.58
C GLY A 492 -5.46 -26.51 -23.77
N TRP A 493 -4.69 -26.37 -22.70
CA TRP A 493 -4.45 -25.10 -22.01
C TRP A 493 -3.33 -24.33 -22.71
N GLU A 494 -3.52 -23.04 -22.89
CA GLU A 494 -2.58 -22.09 -23.48
C GLU A 494 -2.03 -21.21 -22.35
N TYR A 495 -0.71 -21.30 -22.13
CA TYR A 495 -0.01 -20.42 -21.21
C TYR A 495 0.28 -19.09 -21.91
N ASN A 496 -0.02 -18.00 -21.25
CA ASN A 496 0.36 -16.66 -21.69
C ASN A 496 0.95 -15.88 -20.53
N TYR A 497 1.95 -15.07 -20.82
CA TYR A 497 2.57 -14.15 -19.87
C TYR A 497 2.44 -12.72 -20.40
N ASP A 498 1.80 -11.86 -19.60
CA ASP A 498 1.73 -10.43 -19.90
C ASP A 498 3.03 -9.77 -19.43
N GLU A 499 3.92 -9.48 -20.37
CA GLU A 499 5.23 -8.83 -20.12
C GLU A 499 5.09 -7.42 -19.52
N THR A 500 3.96 -6.75 -19.75
CA THR A 500 3.71 -5.41 -19.19
C THR A 500 3.23 -5.49 -17.75
N ALA A 501 2.34 -6.43 -17.48
CA ALA A 501 1.76 -6.62 -16.14
C ALA A 501 2.64 -7.49 -15.24
N GLU A 502 3.64 -8.20 -15.81
CA GLU A 502 4.44 -9.25 -15.16
C GLU A 502 3.52 -10.27 -14.49
N ALA A 503 2.61 -10.86 -15.26
CA ALA A 503 1.58 -11.77 -14.74
C ALA A 503 1.26 -12.91 -15.70
N ALA A 504 0.98 -14.10 -15.15
CA ALA A 504 0.70 -15.31 -15.90
C ALA A 504 -0.80 -15.62 -15.99
N THR A 505 -1.19 -16.26 -17.09
CA THR A 505 -2.52 -16.82 -17.29
C THR A 505 -2.46 -18.17 -18.01
N LEU A 506 -3.48 -18.99 -17.75
CA LEU A 506 -3.79 -20.19 -18.49
C LEU A 506 -5.20 -20.08 -19.06
N PHE A 507 -5.33 -20.27 -20.35
CA PHE A 507 -6.63 -20.25 -21.02
C PHE A 507 -6.86 -21.55 -21.80
N LYS A 508 -8.06 -22.06 -21.72
CA LYS A 508 -8.50 -23.23 -22.49
C LYS A 508 -9.63 -22.84 -23.44
N PRO A 509 -9.33 -22.49 -24.70
CA PRO A 509 -10.32 -21.97 -25.65
C PRO A 509 -11.49 -22.91 -25.89
N SER A 510 -11.26 -24.22 -25.83
CA SER A 510 -12.30 -25.25 -26.11
C SER A 510 -13.43 -25.28 -25.06
N THR A 511 -13.17 -24.82 -23.83
CA THR A 511 -14.15 -24.80 -22.73
C THR A 511 -14.40 -23.39 -22.20
N GLY A 512 -13.59 -22.42 -22.61
CA GLY A 512 -13.62 -21.07 -22.07
C GLY A 512 -13.18 -20.98 -20.60
N GLU A 513 -12.34 -21.90 -20.14
CA GLU A 513 -11.77 -21.86 -18.79
C GLU A 513 -10.54 -20.95 -18.78
N LEU A 514 -10.50 -20.02 -17.83
CA LEU A 514 -9.43 -19.04 -17.68
C LEU A 514 -8.95 -19.04 -16.23
N ILE A 515 -7.63 -19.14 -16.05
CA ILE A 515 -6.95 -19.04 -14.74
C ILE A 515 -5.93 -17.91 -14.81
N THR A 516 -5.93 -17.05 -13.82
CA THR A 516 -4.91 -16.03 -13.57
C THR A 516 -4.20 -16.35 -12.25
N TYR A 517 -2.88 -16.31 -12.22
CA TYR A 517 -2.11 -16.80 -11.07
C TYR A 517 -0.70 -16.20 -11.05
N ASP A 518 -0.03 -16.26 -9.91
CA ASP A 518 1.41 -16.05 -9.83
C ASP A 518 2.12 -17.35 -10.22
N ASP A 519 3.15 -17.22 -11.07
CA ASP A 519 4.06 -18.29 -11.40
C ASP A 519 5.51 -17.94 -10.99
N GLU A 520 6.45 -18.83 -11.26
CA GLU A 520 7.86 -18.58 -10.94
C GLU A 520 8.39 -17.29 -11.57
N ARG A 521 7.94 -16.94 -12.77
CA ARG A 521 8.39 -15.77 -13.49
C ARG A 521 7.86 -14.49 -12.85
N SER A 522 6.57 -14.40 -12.59
CA SER A 522 5.94 -13.24 -11.96
C SER A 522 6.47 -12.98 -10.54
N VAL A 523 6.67 -14.06 -9.76
CA VAL A 523 7.22 -13.95 -8.40
C VAL A 523 8.69 -13.52 -8.41
N LYS A 524 9.51 -13.98 -9.36
CA LYS A 524 10.87 -13.46 -9.55
C LYS A 524 10.86 -11.97 -9.88
N ALA A 525 9.95 -11.51 -10.75
CA ALA A 525 9.78 -10.09 -11.05
C ALA A 525 9.40 -9.28 -9.81
N LYS A 526 8.48 -9.79 -8.97
CA LYS A 526 8.14 -9.18 -7.67
C LYS A 526 9.35 -9.10 -6.74
N GLY A 527 10.20 -10.14 -6.67
CA GLY A 527 11.44 -10.12 -5.88
C GLY A 527 12.43 -9.07 -6.37
N GLN A 528 12.63 -8.95 -7.68
CA GLN A 528 13.45 -7.90 -8.28
C GLN A 528 12.87 -6.51 -7.99
N TYR A 529 11.56 -6.35 -8.06
CA TYR A 529 10.85 -5.11 -7.69
C TYR A 529 11.10 -4.74 -6.21
N VAL A 530 11.09 -5.72 -5.30
CA VAL A 530 11.41 -5.51 -3.87
C VAL A 530 12.82 -4.93 -3.71
N LEU A 531 13.79 -5.48 -4.43
CA LEU A 531 15.17 -4.98 -4.37
C LEU A 531 15.30 -3.58 -4.96
N ALA A 532 14.72 -3.35 -6.14
CA ALA A 532 14.77 -2.07 -6.85
C ALA A 532 14.11 -0.93 -6.04
N ASN A 533 13.00 -1.21 -5.37
CA ASN A 533 12.27 -0.22 -4.56
C ASN A 533 12.63 -0.26 -3.07
N LYS A 534 13.67 -1.03 -2.66
CA LYS A 534 14.14 -1.16 -1.27
C LYS A 534 13.04 -1.58 -0.29
N LEU A 535 12.08 -2.37 -0.75
CA LEU A 535 11.00 -2.85 0.09
C LEU A 535 11.49 -3.84 1.14
N GLY A 536 10.66 -4.14 2.13
CA GLY A 536 10.95 -5.03 3.25
C GLY A 536 11.14 -6.49 2.86
N GLY A 537 10.43 -6.98 1.83
CA GLY A 537 10.52 -8.36 1.39
C GLY A 537 9.31 -8.88 0.64
N LEU A 538 9.19 -10.21 0.62
CA LEU A 538 8.06 -10.95 0.04
C LEU A 538 7.41 -11.85 1.08
N PHE A 539 6.10 -12.08 0.95
CA PHE A 539 5.40 -13.14 1.66
C PHE A 539 4.44 -13.89 0.74
N SER A 540 4.04 -15.09 1.11
CA SER A 540 3.07 -15.87 0.34
C SER A 540 1.79 -16.17 1.12
N TRP A 541 0.66 -16.15 0.45
CA TRP A 541 -0.60 -16.78 0.81
C TRP A 541 -0.82 -17.95 -0.14
N GLU A 542 -0.82 -19.21 0.28
CA GLU A 542 -0.39 -19.82 1.54
C GLU A 542 0.56 -20.98 1.27
N ILE A 543 1.41 -21.35 2.21
CA ILE A 543 2.53 -22.27 1.95
C ILE A 543 2.07 -23.69 1.56
N ASP A 544 0.95 -24.16 2.08
CA ASP A 544 0.44 -25.52 1.82
C ASP A 544 -0.21 -25.68 0.43
N ALA A 545 -0.42 -24.56 -0.27
CA ALA A 545 -0.84 -24.53 -1.67
C ALA A 545 0.33 -24.53 -2.68
N ASP A 546 1.55 -24.16 -2.22
CA ASP A 546 2.79 -24.21 -3.02
C ASP A 546 3.39 -25.61 -3.04
N ASN A 547 4.11 -25.96 -4.10
CA ASN A 547 4.93 -27.16 -4.23
C ASN A 547 6.45 -26.85 -4.09
N GLY A 548 6.80 -25.66 -3.67
CA GLY A 548 8.16 -25.15 -3.54
C GLY A 548 8.57 -24.17 -4.65
N ASP A 549 7.89 -24.13 -5.79
CA ASP A 549 8.25 -23.28 -6.92
C ASP A 549 8.09 -21.79 -6.60
N ILE A 550 6.97 -21.41 -5.94
CA ILE A 550 6.71 -20.02 -5.54
C ILE A 550 7.74 -19.55 -4.51
N LEU A 551 8.00 -20.35 -3.46
CA LEU A 551 9.01 -19.99 -2.46
C LEU A 551 10.41 -19.91 -3.06
N ASN A 552 10.79 -20.83 -3.95
CA ASN A 552 12.04 -20.76 -4.70
C ASN A 552 12.13 -19.47 -5.52
N ALA A 553 11.06 -19.10 -6.22
CA ALA A 553 10.99 -17.89 -7.01
C ALA A 553 11.11 -16.61 -6.16
N MET A 554 10.53 -16.59 -4.96
CA MET A 554 10.73 -15.50 -3.99
C MET A 554 12.22 -15.32 -3.66
N HIS A 555 12.93 -16.43 -3.35
CA HIS A 555 14.35 -16.41 -3.07
C HIS A 555 15.18 -15.98 -4.27
N GLU A 556 14.91 -16.56 -5.44
CA GLU A 556 15.65 -16.26 -6.66
C GLU A 556 15.45 -14.79 -7.07
N GLY A 557 14.22 -14.27 -6.96
CA GLY A 557 13.93 -12.87 -7.23
C GLY A 557 14.62 -11.91 -6.25
N LEU A 558 14.81 -12.30 -4.98
CA LEU A 558 15.57 -11.56 -3.97
C LEU A 558 17.10 -11.76 -4.07
N GLY A 559 17.60 -12.41 -5.15
CA GLY A 559 19.03 -12.59 -5.38
C GLY A 559 19.70 -13.65 -4.52
N HIS A 560 18.97 -14.60 -3.97
CA HIS A 560 19.51 -15.67 -3.09
C HIS A 560 20.00 -16.89 -3.88
N GLY A 561 19.57 -17.07 -5.15
CA GLY A 561 19.99 -18.17 -6.02
C GLY A 561 21.35 -17.96 -6.69
N GLU A 562 21.96 -19.03 -7.19
CA GLU A 562 23.15 -18.92 -8.03
C GLU A 562 22.76 -18.30 -9.38
N GLY A 563 23.43 -17.22 -9.78
CA GLY A 563 23.28 -16.58 -11.10
C GLY A 563 22.16 -15.52 -11.21
N VAL A 564 21.42 -15.21 -10.14
CA VAL A 564 20.54 -14.03 -10.13
C VAL A 564 21.38 -12.82 -9.75
N THR A 565 21.83 -12.10 -10.76
CA THR A 565 22.34 -10.74 -10.56
C THR A 565 21.11 -9.84 -10.39
N PRO A 566 21.07 -8.96 -9.38
CA PRO A 566 20.06 -7.88 -9.34
C PRO A 566 20.08 -7.16 -10.70
N PRO A 567 18.98 -6.63 -11.21
CA PRO A 567 18.99 -5.82 -12.41
C PRO A 567 20.14 -4.83 -12.31
N ALA A 568 20.97 -4.74 -13.35
CA ALA A 568 22.08 -3.80 -13.34
C ALA A 568 21.48 -2.40 -13.18
N ASN A 569 21.90 -1.68 -12.15
CA ASN A 569 21.50 -0.30 -11.94
C ASN A 569 21.78 0.50 -13.22
N LYS A 570 20.82 1.26 -13.71
CA LYS A 570 20.96 2.15 -14.86
C LYS A 570 21.28 3.54 -14.38
N PRO A 571 22.08 4.31 -15.13
CA PRO A 571 22.32 5.70 -14.76
C PRO A 571 21.01 6.49 -14.76
N PRO A 572 20.92 7.50 -13.90
CA PRO A 572 19.77 8.39 -13.88
C PRO A 572 19.63 9.17 -15.19
N VAL A 573 18.48 9.74 -15.43
CA VAL A 573 18.23 10.68 -16.53
C VAL A 573 18.29 12.10 -15.99
N ALA A 574 19.28 12.87 -16.44
CA ALA A 574 19.41 14.28 -16.10
C ALA A 574 18.49 15.13 -16.99
N ASN A 575 17.86 16.15 -16.41
CA ASN A 575 17.08 17.15 -17.11
C ASN A 575 17.34 18.51 -16.47
N ALA A 576 18.09 19.37 -17.16
CA ALA A 576 18.45 20.71 -16.70
C ALA A 576 17.39 21.77 -17.01
N GLY A 577 16.28 21.38 -17.63
CA GLY A 577 15.25 22.29 -18.12
C GLY A 577 15.55 22.85 -19.52
N SER A 578 14.61 23.65 -20.04
CA SER A 578 14.78 24.27 -21.37
C SER A 578 15.65 25.52 -21.32
N ASP A 579 16.32 25.85 -22.42
CA ASP A 579 17.06 27.10 -22.58
C ASP A 579 16.12 28.28 -22.32
N VAL A 580 16.69 29.32 -21.67
CA VAL A 580 15.94 30.50 -21.25
C VAL A 580 16.69 31.78 -21.63
N ALA A 581 15.92 32.80 -22.01
CA ALA A 581 16.46 34.16 -22.25
C ALA A 581 15.80 35.13 -21.25
N VAL A 582 16.60 35.97 -20.66
CA VAL A 582 16.18 37.00 -19.69
C VAL A 582 17.00 38.27 -19.87
N THR A 583 16.39 39.44 -19.65
CA THR A 583 17.11 40.72 -19.65
C THR A 583 17.54 41.02 -18.22
N GLY A 584 18.84 41.11 -17.98
CA GLY A 584 19.41 41.36 -16.66
C GLY A 584 19.37 42.83 -16.25
N PRO A 585 19.53 43.17 -14.94
CA PRO A 585 19.86 42.26 -13.85
C PRO A 585 18.65 41.41 -13.39
N ALA A 586 18.88 40.14 -13.14
CA ALA A 586 17.81 39.22 -12.75
C ALA A 586 18.33 38.07 -11.88
N THR A 587 17.46 37.47 -11.09
CA THR A 587 17.71 36.18 -10.44
C THR A 587 16.84 35.09 -11.09
N LEU A 588 17.49 34.15 -11.77
CA LEU A 588 16.84 33.08 -12.51
C LEU A 588 16.88 31.77 -11.72
N LEU A 589 15.80 31.00 -11.77
CA LEU A 589 15.73 29.66 -11.22
C LEU A 589 16.07 28.65 -12.31
N LEU A 590 17.08 27.80 -12.10
CA LEU A 590 17.37 26.61 -12.87
C LEU A 590 16.63 25.45 -12.21
N ASP A 591 15.82 24.70 -12.96
CA ASP A 591 14.97 23.64 -12.42
C ASP A 591 15.34 22.27 -13.00
N GLY A 592 16.05 21.48 -12.22
CA GLY A 592 16.45 20.11 -12.52
C GLY A 592 15.50 19.04 -11.97
N SER A 593 14.33 19.42 -11.42
CA SER A 593 13.42 18.51 -10.72
C SER A 593 12.72 17.48 -11.64
N ALA A 594 12.83 17.66 -12.97
CA ALA A 594 12.37 16.68 -13.94
C ALA A 594 13.36 15.51 -14.16
N SER A 595 14.54 15.56 -13.55
CA SER A 595 15.48 14.43 -13.55
C SER A 595 14.89 13.26 -12.76
N HIS A 596 15.11 12.05 -13.24
CA HIS A 596 14.60 10.86 -12.59
C HIS A 596 15.57 9.69 -12.72
N ASP A 597 15.50 8.78 -11.77
CA ASP A 597 16.16 7.49 -11.82
C ASP A 597 15.22 6.46 -12.44
N PRO A 598 15.66 5.62 -13.43
CA PRO A 598 14.81 4.59 -14.03
C PRO A 598 14.29 3.57 -13.01
N GLU A 599 15.08 3.30 -11.97
CA GLU A 599 14.74 2.40 -10.88
C GLU A 599 14.05 3.11 -9.70
N LYS A 600 13.73 4.42 -9.86
CA LYS A 600 13.11 5.30 -8.86
C LYS A 600 13.95 5.49 -7.58
N GLY A 601 15.26 5.32 -7.67
CA GLY A 601 16.21 5.61 -6.60
C GLY A 601 16.29 7.10 -6.26
N SER A 602 16.88 7.44 -5.12
CA SER A 602 17.08 8.83 -4.73
C SER A 602 18.18 9.49 -5.55
N LEU A 603 17.99 10.76 -5.90
CA LEU A 603 18.97 11.56 -6.68
C LEU A 603 19.62 12.61 -5.81
N THR A 604 20.91 12.82 -6.05
CA THR A 604 21.65 14.00 -5.62
C THR A 604 21.96 14.88 -6.81
N TYR A 605 22.00 16.20 -6.61
CA TYR A 605 22.12 17.18 -7.67
C TYR A 605 23.42 17.99 -7.50
N SER A 606 24.02 18.36 -8.62
CA SER A 606 25.18 19.24 -8.63
C SER A 606 25.15 20.11 -9.87
N TRP A 607 24.92 21.40 -9.68
CA TRP A 607 24.99 22.40 -10.75
C TRP A 607 26.35 23.06 -10.83
N LYS A 608 26.82 23.30 -12.03
CA LYS A 608 28.09 23.99 -12.31
C LYS A 608 27.97 24.86 -13.54
N GLN A 609 28.46 26.09 -13.47
CA GLN A 609 28.65 26.87 -14.69
C GLN A 609 29.83 26.33 -15.50
N VAL A 610 29.60 26.03 -16.77
CA VAL A 610 30.62 25.44 -17.67
C VAL A 610 31.05 26.38 -18.77
N SER A 611 30.26 27.41 -19.07
CA SER A 611 30.63 28.41 -20.07
C SER A 611 30.02 29.80 -19.77
N GLY A 612 30.60 30.83 -20.37
CA GLY A 612 30.17 32.22 -20.23
C GLY A 612 30.87 32.97 -19.10
N PRO A 613 30.64 34.31 -18.98
CA PRO A 613 31.12 35.10 -17.86
C PRO A 613 30.64 34.56 -16.52
N GLN A 614 31.48 34.62 -15.48
CA GLN A 614 31.16 34.07 -14.16
C GLN A 614 29.92 34.75 -13.57
N ALA A 615 28.92 33.92 -13.21
CA ALA A 615 27.72 34.33 -12.50
C ALA A 615 27.67 33.69 -11.10
N ALA A 616 27.00 34.33 -10.14
CA ALA A 616 26.81 33.75 -8.82
C ALA A 616 25.75 32.66 -8.90
N LEU A 617 26.15 31.42 -8.56
CA LEU A 617 25.28 30.24 -8.53
C LEU A 617 25.02 29.85 -7.07
N LEU A 618 23.77 29.92 -6.64
CA LEU A 618 23.32 29.64 -5.29
C LEU A 618 22.55 28.31 -5.29
N ASP A 619 22.54 27.61 -4.15
CA ASP A 619 21.83 26.32 -3.97
C ASP A 619 22.26 25.25 -5.00
N ALA A 620 23.52 25.25 -5.41
CA ALA A 620 24.05 24.39 -6.49
C ALA A 620 23.94 22.89 -6.25
N THR A 621 23.63 22.47 -5.04
CA THR A 621 23.43 21.05 -4.67
C THR A 621 21.95 20.66 -4.53
N GLN A 622 21.05 21.55 -4.86
CA GLN A 622 19.62 21.30 -4.83
C GLN A 622 19.08 21.01 -6.24
N ALA A 623 17.93 20.35 -6.33
CA ALA A 623 17.24 20.16 -7.61
C ALA A 623 16.94 21.50 -8.31
N LYS A 624 16.74 22.55 -7.53
CA LYS A 624 16.49 23.91 -8.01
C LYS A 624 17.60 24.85 -7.53
N ALA A 625 18.38 25.34 -8.46
CA ALA A 625 19.47 26.28 -8.21
C ALA A 625 19.10 27.71 -8.67
N ARG A 626 19.73 28.73 -8.11
CA ARG A 626 19.50 30.13 -8.48
C ARG A 626 20.75 30.73 -9.09
N VAL A 627 20.59 31.39 -10.22
CA VAL A 627 21.65 32.15 -10.90
C VAL A 627 21.35 33.65 -10.76
N VAL A 628 22.31 34.39 -10.27
CA VAL A 628 22.23 35.88 -10.22
C VAL A 628 22.94 36.42 -11.44
N LEU A 629 22.21 37.15 -12.27
CA LEU A 629 22.71 37.79 -13.51
C LEU A 629 22.85 39.30 -13.33
N ASP A 630 23.98 39.82 -13.67
CA ASP A 630 24.21 41.25 -13.72
C ASP A 630 23.72 41.87 -15.05
N ALA A 631 23.57 43.19 -15.08
CA ALA A 631 23.28 43.92 -16.31
C ALA A 631 24.44 43.75 -17.31
N VAL A 632 24.13 43.56 -18.58
CA VAL A 632 25.09 43.37 -19.66
C VAL A 632 24.90 44.46 -20.73
N SER A 633 25.95 44.80 -21.44
CA SER A 633 25.93 45.77 -22.54
C SER A 633 25.75 45.13 -23.93
N ALA A 634 25.82 43.81 -23.99
CA ALA A 634 25.55 42.98 -25.18
C ALA A 634 25.05 41.62 -24.72
N ASP A 635 24.26 40.97 -25.54
CA ASP A 635 23.76 39.63 -25.25
C ASP A 635 24.89 38.63 -24.99
N ILE A 636 24.79 37.90 -23.90
CA ILE A 636 25.77 36.88 -23.52
C ILE A 636 25.07 35.57 -23.21
N ASN A 637 25.71 34.45 -23.53
CA ASN A 637 25.27 33.13 -23.17
C ASN A 637 26.10 32.58 -22.00
N LEU A 638 25.39 32.05 -21.00
CA LEU A 638 25.97 31.27 -19.92
C LEU A 638 25.43 29.86 -20.01
N VAL A 639 26.30 28.88 -19.82
CA VAL A 639 25.90 27.47 -19.87
C VAL A 639 26.09 26.86 -18.48
N PHE A 640 25.04 26.25 -17.97
CA PHE A 640 25.02 25.53 -16.69
C PHE A 640 24.81 24.04 -16.95
N GLU A 641 25.64 23.21 -16.34
CA GLU A 641 25.57 21.78 -16.39
C GLU A 641 25.00 21.26 -15.07
N LEU A 642 23.95 20.46 -15.17
CA LEU A 642 23.41 19.68 -14.10
C LEU A 642 24.04 18.28 -14.16
N THR A 643 24.64 17.83 -13.06
CA THR A 643 24.99 16.43 -12.84
C THR A 643 24.02 15.88 -11.81
N VAL A 644 23.35 14.78 -12.12
CA VAL A 644 22.57 13.99 -11.16
C VAL A 644 23.29 12.69 -10.89
N THR A 645 23.26 12.26 -9.62
CA THR A 645 23.89 11.01 -9.18
C THR A 645 22.86 10.20 -8.41
N ASP A 646 22.72 8.93 -8.76
CA ASP A 646 21.84 8.01 -8.06
C ASP A 646 22.49 7.47 -6.75
N ASP A 647 21.75 6.68 -6.00
CA ASP A 647 22.22 6.09 -4.75
C ASP A 647 23.25 4.94 -4.93
N HIS A 648 23.47 4.51 -6.19
CA HIS A 648 24.50 3.56 -6.58
C HIS A 648 25.73 4.24 -7.22
N GLN A 649 25.81 5.57 -7.15
CA GLN A 649 26.92 6.41 -7.65
C GLN A 649 27.06 6.46 -9.18
N LEU A 650 26.04 6.05 -9.95
CA LEU A 650 26.01 6.32 -11.39
C LEU A 650 25.55 7.76 -11.63
N THR A 651 26.06 8.38 -12.69
CA THR A 651 25.83 9.80 -12.96
C THR A 651 25.32 10.02 -14.38
N ALA A 652 24.44 11.02 -14.53
CA ALA A 652 24.08 11.58 -15.83
C ALA A 652 24.21 13.11 -15.80
N ARG A 653 24.30 13.73 -16.96
CA ARG A 653 24.48 15.17 -17.11
C ARG A 653 23.55 15.71 -18.18
N ASP A 654 23.14 16.97 -17.97
CA ASP A 654 22.39 17.74 -18.95
C ASP A 654 22.78 19.22 -18.81
N GLN A 655 22.56 20.01 -19.85
CA GLN A 655 22.95 21.40 -19.87
C GLN A 655 21.78 22.30 -20.25
N VAL A 656 21.77 23.51 -19.69
CA VAL A 656 20.84 24.57 -20.02
C VAL A 656 21.60 25.82 -20.38
N VAL A 657 21.17 26.49 -21.44
CA VAL A 657 21.73 27.79 -21.88
C VAL A 657 20.85 28.90 -21.33
N VAL A 658 21.50 29.82 -20.64
CA VAL A 658 20.88 31.06 -20.18
C VAL A 658 21.42 32.22 -21.03
N THR A 659 20.55 32.85 -21.85
CA THR A 659 20.89 34.05 -22.60
C THR A 659 20.52 35.26 -21.78
N ASN A 660 21.52 35.97 -21.26
CA ASN A 660 21.34 37.27 -20.62
C ASN A 660 21.39 38.35 -21.68
N LYS A 661 20.25 38.98 -21.95
CA LYS A 661 20.09 40.01 -22.98
C LYS A 661 20.42 41.39 -22.45
N ALA A 662 21.07 42.19 -23.27
CA ALA A 662 21.22 43.59 -23.00
C ALA A 662 19.88 44.33 -23.06
N PRO A 663 19.64 45.34 -22.19
CA PRO A 663 18.47 46.19 -22.32
C PRO A 663 18.44 46.83 -23.69
N GLN A 664 17.34 46.70 -24.41
CA GLN A 664 17.16 47.42 -25.69
C GLN A 664 16.97 48.91 -25.39
N PRO A 665 17.49 49.81 -26.23
CA PRO A 665 17.18 51.22 -26.10
C PRO A 665 15.68 51.46 -26.26
N ASN A 666 15.11 52.31 -25.42
CA ASN A 666 13.72 52.68 -25.54
C ASN A 666 13.47 53.36 -26.90
N LEU A 667 12.45 52.94 -27.59
CA LEU A 667 11.98 53.52 -28.88
C LEU A 667 10.59 54.13 -28.66
N PRO A 668 10.27 55.27 -29.33
CA PRO A 668 9.00 55.92 -29.15
C PRO A 668 7.85 55.03 -29.61
N PRO A 669 6.67 55.15 -28.99
CA PRO A 669 5.48 54.43 -29.45
C PRO A 669 5.10 54.85 -30.89
N VAL A 670 4.37 53.97 -31.55
CA VAL A 670 3.79 54.24 -32.88
C VAL A 670 2.28 54.38 -32.72
N VAL A 671 1.70 55.48 -33.19
CA VAL A 671 0.26 55.71 -33.11
C VAL A 671 -0.32 56.09 -34.46
N THR A 672 -1.50 55.62 -34.77
CA THR A 672 -2.25 55.95 -35.99
C THR A 672 -3.71 56.21 -35.68
N LEU A 673 -4.28 57.16 -36.42
CA LEU A 673 -5.69 57.50 -36.38
C LEU A 673 -6.29 57.44 -37.81
N PRO A 674 -7.63 57.19 -37.97
CA PRO A 674 -8.29 57.40 -39.27
C PRO A 674 -8.14 58.86 -39.71
N ALA A 675 -8.01 59.08 -41.01
CA ALA A 675 -7.82 60.44 -41.55
C ALA A 675 -8.99 61.39 -41.24
N SER A 676 -10.21 60.86 -41.17
CA SER A 676 -11.39 61.59 -40.71
C SER A 676 -12.45 60.61 -40.15
N VAL A 677 -13.32 61.16 -39.33
CA VAL A 677 -14.45 60.38 -38.74
C VAL A 677 -15.70 61.27 -38.88
N LYS A 678 -16.82 60.69 -39.36
CA LYS A 678 -18.11 61.38 -39.50
C LYS A 678 -19.02 61.03 -38.35
N VAL A 679 -19.78 62.04 -37.89
CA VAL A 679 -20.79 61.91 -36.88
C VAL A 679 -21.97 62.85 -37.18
N GLU A 680 -23.19 62.45 -36.91
CA GLU A 680 -24.36 63.34 -36.99
C GLU A 680 -24.45 64.17 -35.70
N GLU A 681 -24.99 65.35 -35.77
CA GLU A 681 -25.21 66.17 -34.57
C GLU A 681 -26.05 65.40 -33.55
N GLY A 682 -25.69 65.61 -32.28
CA GLY A 682 -26.34 64.92 -31.16
C GLY A 682 -26.03 63.40 -31.03
N LYS A 683 -25.40 62.75 -32.02
CA LYS A 683 -24.93 61.35 -31.95
C LYS A 683 -23.50 61.31 -31.44
N GLN A 684 -23.15 60.11 -30.95
CA GLN A 684 -21.81 59.79 -30.50
C GLN A 684 -21.07 58.94 -31.51
N VAL A 685 -19.76 59.23 -31.64
CA VAL A 685 -18.84 58.38 -32.40
C VAL A 685 -17.63 58.09 -31.53
N THR A 686 -17.10 56.87 -31.63
CA THR A 686 -15.89 56.42 -30.94
C THR A 686 -14.72 56.48 -31.92
N ILE A 687 -13.66 57.15 -31.53
CA ILE A 687 -12.39 57.23 -32.25
C ILE A 687 -11.35 56.42 -31.49
N THR A 688 -10.76 55.43 -32.14
CA THR A 688 -9.74 54.55 -31.52
C THR A 688 -8.36 54.89 -32.06
N ALA A 689 -7.45 55.23 -31.17
CA ALA A 689 -6.02 55.33 -31.47
C ALA A 689 -5.42 53.91 -31.49
N LYS A 690 -4.97 53.46 -32.66
CA LYS A 690 -4.17 52.25 -32.76
C LYS A 690 -2.73 52.57 -32.47
N ALA A 691 -2.29 52.17 -31.31
CA ALA A 691 -0.93 52.39 -30.85
C ALA A 691 -0.26 51.11 -30.41
N SER A 692 1.05 51.03 -30.57
CA SER A 692 1.90 49.93 -30.10
C SER A 692 3.27 50.53 -29.75
N ASP A 693 3.88 49.94 -28.74
CA ASP A 693 5.25 50.26 -28.39
C ASP A 693 6.20 49.18 -28.93
N PRO A 694 7.31 49.54 -29.60
CA PRO A 694 8.28 48.59 -30.13
C PRO A 694 9.01 47.78 -29.03
N ASN A 695 9.12 48.34 -27.82
CA ASN A 695 9.71 47.66 -26.65
C ASN A 695 8.70 46.93 -25.80
N GLY A 696 7.38 47.14 -26.05
CA GLY A 696 6.28 46.54 -25.32
C GLY A 696 5.90 47.30 -24.06
N ASP A 697 6.29 48.55 -23.92
CA ASP A 697 6.01 49.35 -22.75
C ASP A 697 4.54 49.74 -22.66
N GLU A 698 4.07 50.08 -21.46
CA GLU A 698 2.69 50.48 -21.20
C GLU A 698 2.44 51.87 -21.76
N LEU A 699 1.35 52.05 -22.51
CA LEU A 699 1.03 53.25 -23.23
C LEU A 699 0.06 54.15 -22.47
N ILE A 700 0.42 55.41 -22.34
CA ILE A 700 -0.37 56.49 -21.75
C ILE A 700 -0.93 57.35 -22.87
N TYR A 701 -2.25 57.63 -22.87
CA TYR A 701 -2.93 58.39 -23.90
C TYR A 701 -3.37 59.75 -23.37
N GLN A 702 -3.27 60.78 -24.20
CA GLN A 702 -3.78 62.08 -23.90
C GLN A 702 -4.36 62.75 -25.17
N TRP A 703 -5.71 62.86 -25.25
CA TRP A 703 -6.40 63.47 -26.36
C TRP A 703 -6.55 65.01 -26.17
N GLN A 704 -6.33 65.77 -27.22
CA GLN A 704 -6.67 67.16 -27.33
C GLN A 704 -7.94 67.32 -28.12
N VAL A 705 -8.94 67.91 -27.49
CA VAL A 705 -10.28 68.12 -28.04
C VAL A 705 -10.55 69.60 -28.09
N PRO A 706 -11.00 70.16 -29.26
CA PRO A 706 -11.29 71.57 -29.39
C PRO A 706 -12.43 72.04 -28.46
N VAL A 707 -12.34 73.31 -28.06
CA VAL A 707 -13.40 73.94 -27.25
C VAL A 707 -14.74 73.89 -27.97
N GLY A 708 -15.78 73.43 -27.27
CA GLY A 708 -17.15 73.28 -27.82
C GLY A 708 -17.50 71.85 -28.24
N ILE A 709 -16.55 70.92 -28.22
CA ILE A 709 -16.77 69.48 -28.45
C ILE A 709 -16.89 68.78 -27.09
N THR A 710 -17.98 68.05 -26.92
CA THR A 710 -18.17 67.15 -25.76
C THR A 710 -17.52 65.83 -26.03
N ALA A 711 -16.56 65.44 -25.23
CA ALA A 711 -15.89 64.14 -25.37
C ALA A 711 -15.58 63.48 -23.99
N THR A 712 -15.53 62.13 -23.97
CA THR A 712 -15.08 61.33 -22.82
C THR A 712 -14.03 60.31 -23.27
N GLY A 713 -13.21 59.81 -22.36
CA GLY A 713 -12.12 58.90 -22.68
C GLY A 713 -10.82 59.61 -23.11
N GLN A 714 -10.58 60.83 -22.71
CA GLN A 714 -9.43 61.61 -23.13
C GLN A 714 -8.06 61.04 -22.68
N ASN A 715 -8.06 60.14 -21.70
CA ASN A 715 -6.83 59.47 -21.20
C ASN A 715 -6.84 57.95 -21.54
N SER A 716 -7.50 57.53 -22.57
CA SER A 716 -7.61 56.13 -23.01
C SER A 716 -7.37 55.97 -24.51
N ALA A 717 -7.17 54.73 -24.98
CA ALA A 717 -7.00 54.44 -26.40
C ALA A 717 -8.25 54.83 -27.24
N THR A 718 -9.38 55.07 -26.61
CA THR A 718 -10.65 55.40 -27.27
C THR A 718 -11.21 56.71 -26.76
N LEU A 719 -11.54 57.63 -27.71
CA LEU A 719 -12.23 58.87 -27.42
C LEU A 719 -13.67 58.75 -27.91
N VAL A 720 -14.65 58.99 -27.07
CA VAL A 720 -16.05 59.07 -27.47
C VAL A 720 -16.43 60.52 -27.59
N VAL A 721 -16.82 60.93 -28.79
CA VAL A 721 -17.15 62.34 -29.10
C VAL A 721 -18.62 62.45 -29.44
N THR A 722 -19.31 63.47 -28.92
CA THR A 722 -20.68 63.81 -29.32
C THR A 722 -20.64 64.96 -30.34
N GLY A 723 -21.27 64.73 -31.46
CA GLY A 723 -21.40 65.78 -32.52
C GLY A 723 -22.10 67.02 -31.98
N PRO A 724 -21.49 68.21 -31.97
CA PRO A 724 -22.16 69.42 -31.58
C PRO A 724 -23.21 69.81 -32.63
N ALA A 725 -24.20 70.69 -32.27
CA ALA A 725 -25.20 71.19 -33.19
C ALA A 725 -24.53 72.00 -34.29
N VAL A 726 -24.83 71.70 -35.57
CA VAL A 726 -24.24 72.38 -36.73
C VAL A 726 -25.31 72.59 -37.78
N ASP A 727 -25.32 73.76 -38.38
CA ASP A 727 -26.26 74.08 -39.50
C ASP A 727 -25.76 73.55 -40.82
N VAL A 728 -24.50 73.28 -41.01
CA VAL A 728 -23.82 72.70 -42.17
C VAL A 728 -22.73 71.76 -41.77
N GLU A 729 -22.35 70.83 -42.65
CA GLU A 729 -21.21 69.97 -42.42
C GLU A 729 -19.98 70.75 -41.92
N THR A 730 -19.55 70.49 -40.69
CA THR A 730 -18.47 71.21 -40.01
C THR A 730 -17.38 70.29 -39.55
N GLY A 731 -16.11 70.64 -39.76
CA GLY A 731 -14.98 69.79 -39.36
C GLY A 731 -14.16 70.36 -38.19
N TYR A 732 -13.80 69.49 -37.27
CA TYR A 732 -12.98 69.78 -36.08
C TYR A 732 -11.75 68.89 -36.06
N ASP A 733 -10.60 69.45 -35.75
CA ASP A 733 -9.34 68.69 -35.66
C ASP A 733 -9.10 68.17 -34.22
N LEU A 734 -8.90 66.87 -34.07
CA LEU A 734 -8.61 66.17 -32.84
C LEU A 734 -7.23 65.55 -32.92
N SER A 735 -6.47 65.52 -31.82
CA SER A 735 -5.18 64.85 -31.78
C SER A 735 -5.02 64.01 -30.50
N VAL A 736 -4.17 63.01 -30.56
CA VAL A 736 -3.79 62.19 -29.43
C VAL A 736 -2.26 62.16 -29.32
N THR A 737 -1.77 62.37 -28.13
CA THR A 737 -0.39 62.07 -27.73
C THR A 737 -0.38 60.73 -27.01
N VAL A 738 0.48 59.81 -27.44
CA VAL A 738 0.69 58.51 -26.80
C VAL A 738 2.14 58.49 -26.31
N SER A 739 2.31 58.20 -25.01
CA SER A 739 3.61 58.15 -24.34
C SER A 739 3.86 56.77 -23.76
N ASP A 740 5.12 56.30 -23.80
CA ASP A 740 5.62 55.13 -23.06
C ASP A 740 6.15 55.50 -21.65
N GLY A 741 5.95 56.73 -21.24
CA GLY A 741 6.48 57.33 -20.01
C GLY A 741 7.84 58.04 -20.14
N ALA A 742 8.52 57.87 -21.28
CA ALA A 742 9.80 58.52 -21.59
C ALA A 742 9.82 59.21 -22.95
N LEU A 743 9.18 58.68 -23.94
CA LEU A 743 9.09 59.17 -25.32
C LEU A 743 7.61 59.24 -25.76
N ASP A 744 7.35 60.17 -26.70
CA ASP A 744 6.00 60.49 -27.16
C ASP A 744 5.84 60.31 -28.67
N ALA A 745 4.63 59.88 -29.08
CA ALA A 745 4.17 59.92 -30.47
C ALA A 745 2.83 60.61 -30.59
N ASN A 746 2.60 61.30 -31.69
CA ASN A 746 1.37 62.06 -31.92
C ASN A 746 0.66 61.64 -33.20
N ALA A 747 -0.66 61.65 -33.16
CA ALA A 747 -1.52 61.47 -34.36
C ALA A 747 -2.72 62.43 -34.31
N ALA A 748 -3.23 62.79 -35.49
CA ALA A 748 -4.38 63.70 -35.60
C ALA A 748 -5.46 63.09 -36.54
N THR A 749 -6.68 63.48 -36.29
CA THR A 749 -7.85 63.10 -37.11
C THR A 749 -8.84 64.26 -37.21
N ARG A 750 -9.63 64.28 -38.24
CA ARG A 750 -10.65 65.30 -38.43
C ARG A 750 -12.05 64.72 -38.19
N LEU A 751 -12.75 65.24 -37.19
CA LEU A 751 -14.14 64.94 -36.92
C LEU A 751 -15.00 65.79 -37.88
N ILE A 752 -15.84 65.17 -38.63
CA ILE A 752 -16.82 65.82 -39.55
C ILE A 752 -18.23 65.60 -38.98
N VAL A 753 -18.88 66.70 -38.60
CA VAL A 753 -20.22 66.64 -38.02
C VAL A 753 -21.24 67.04 -39.11
N THR A 754 -22.27 66.23 -39.30
CA THR A 754 -23.34 66.42 -40.26
C THR A 754 -24.68 66.66 -39.56
N PRO A 755 -25.54 67.61 -40.07
CA PRO A 755 -26.87 67.79 -39.49
C PRO A 755 -27.78 66.62 -39.73
N ILE A 756 -28.78 66.36 -38.80
CA ILE A 756 -29.70 65.22 -38.87
C ILE A 756 -30.67 65.32 -40.00
N ASN A 757 -30.77 64.23 -40.80
CA ASN A 757 -31.95 63.97 -41.66
C ASN A 757 -32.59 62.65 -41.14
N GLU A 758 -33.86 62.75 -40.72
CA GLU A 758 -34.61 61.59 -40.19
C GLU A 758 -34.94 60.59 -41.28
N GLY A 759 -34.76 59.31 -41.00
CA GLY A 759 -35.38 58.17 -41.70
C GLY A 759 -34.64 56.81 -41.71
N GLY A 760 -35.14 55.86 -40.97
CA GLY A 760 -35.49 54.53 -41.38
C GLY A 760 -34.59 53.31 -41.11
N GLU A 761 -35.13 52.47 -40.27
CA GLU A 761 -35.34 50.99 -40.32
C GLU A 761 -34.21 49.99 -40.00
N GLY A 762 -34.61 49.03 -39.19
CA GLY A 762 -33.86 47.94 -38.57
C GLY A 762 -33.54 46.73 -39.46
N GLY A 763 -32.48 46.04 -39.16
CA GLY A 763 -32.00 44.84 -39.83
C GLY A 763 -32.16 43.56 -39.05
N SER A 764 -32.56 42.50 -39.73
CA SER A 764 -32.76 41.14 -39.25
C SER A 764 -31.42 40.40 -39.13
N CYS A 765 -31.26 39.57 -38.05
CA CYS A 765 -30.06 38.79 -37.81
C CYS A 765 -29.93 37.63 -38.81
N ASN A 766 -28.69 37.27 -39.22
CA ASN A 766 -28.39 36.14 -40.08
C ASN A 766 -28.53 34.79 -39.31
N THR A 767 -29.23 33.86 -39.94
CA THR A 767 -29.44 32.49 -39.43
C THR A 767 -28.63 31.42 -40.18
N THR A 768 -27.76 31.81 -41.10
CA THR A 768 -26.89 30.95 -41.91
C THR A 768 -25.48 31.49 -41.94
N ASP A 769 -24.49 30.59 -42.10
CA ASP A 769 -23.08 30.93 -42.18
C ASP A 769 -22.55 30.71 -43.61
N PRO A 770 -22.11 31.73 -44.32
CA PRO A 770 -21.54 31.57 -45.67
C PRO A 770 -20.30 30.68 -45.71
N GLU A 771 -19.53 30.61 -44.63
CA GLU A 771 -18.33 29.77 -44.53
C GLU A 771 -18.66 28.26 -44.51
N ALA A 772 -19.89 27.87 -44.25
CA ALA A 772 -20.33 26.48 -44.29
C ALA A 772 -20.14 25.83 -45.67
N ALA A 773 -20.14 26.64 -46.75
CA ALA A 773 -19.88 26.15 -48.13
C ALA A 773 -18.43 25.68 -48.32
N ASN A 774 -17.49 26.15 -47.48
CA ASN A 774 -16.06 25.84 -47.54
C ASN A 774 -15.67 24.64 -46.70
N VAL A 775 -16.61 24.09 -45.93
CA VAL A 775 -16.37 22.97 -44.98
C VAL A 775 -17.04 21.68 -45.51
N PRO A 776 -16.39 20.51 -45.47
CA PRO A 776 -16.97 19.25 -45.93
C PRO A 776 -18.33 18.96 -45.30
N ALA A 777 -19.32 18.54 -46.10
CA ALA A 777 -20.64 18.20 -45.58
C ALA A 777 -20.60 16.98 -44.66
N TRP A 778 -21.38 17.00 -43.58
CA TRP A 778 -21.53 15.86 -42.65
C TRP A 778 -22.12 14.63 -43.39
N GLN A 779 -21.65 13.46 -43.02
CA GLN A 779 -22.11 12.18 -43.56
C GLN A 779 -22.29 11.16 -42.42
N ALA A 780 -23.46 10.52 -42.36
CA ALA A 780 -23.82 9.61 -41.29
C ALA A 780 -22.89 8.35 -41.20
N SER A 781 -22.32 7.92 -42.31
CA SER A 781 -21.44 6.74 -42.38
C SER A 781 -19.99 7.03 -42.03
N LYS A 782 -19.59 8.30 -41.94
CA LYS A 782 -18.21 8.71 -41.71
C LYS A 782 -17.95 8.87 -40.22
N VAL A 783 -16.75 8.43 -39.76
CA VAL A 783 -16.23 8.68 -38.41
C VAL A 783 -15.62 10.07 -38.35
N TYR A 784 -15.91 10.79 -37.28
CA TYR A 784 -15.33 12.11 -36.98
C TYR A 784 -14.66 12.03 -35.60
N ASN A 785 -13.46 12.57 -35.49
CA ASN A 785 -12.72 12.67 -34.25
C ASN A 785 -12.83 14.05 -33.62
N GLY A 786 -12.52 14.19 -32.36
CA GLY A 786 -12.56 15.50 -31.69
C GLY A 786 -11.70 16.51 -32.43
N GLY A 787 -12.30 17.64 -32.80
CA GLY A 787 -11.68 18.70 -33.61
C GLY A 787 -12.09 18.73 -35.08
N ASP A 788 -12.64 17.64 -35.66
CA ASP A 788 -13.09 17.61 -37.06
C ASP A 788 -14.23 18.56 -37.27
N LYS A 789 -14.19 19.34 -38.35
CA LYS A 789 -15.26 20.28 -38.73
C LYS A 789 -16.06 19.75 -39.90
N VAL A 790 -17.36 19.97 -39.85
CA VAL A 790 -18.30 19.61 -40.93
C VAL A 790 -19.34 20.72 -41.16
N SER A 791 -19.88 20.83 -42.37
CA SER A 791 -21.04 21.65 -42.64
C SER A 791 -22.33 20.80 -42.56
N HIS A 792 -23.35 21.33 -41.88
CA HIS A 792 -24.67 20.74 -41.83
C HIS A 792 -25.71 21.84 -41.64
N ASN A 793 -26.76 21.82 -42.45
CA ASN A 793 -27.83 22.82 -42.45
C ASN A 793 -27.32 24.28 -42.58
N GLN A 794 -26.36 24.51 -43.50
CA GLN A 794 -25.72 25.80 -43.77
C GLN A 794 -25.02 26.42 -42.55
N LEU A 795 -24.56 25.58 -41.64
CA LEU A 795 -23.80 25.95 -40.44
C LEU A 795 -22.54 25.06 -40.31
N VAL A 796 -21.51 25.57 -39.67
CA VAL A 796 -20.30 24.82 -39.37
C VAL A 796 -20.33 24.24 -37.94
N TRP A 797 -20.07 22.96 -37.85
CA TRP A 797 -20.07 22.19 -36.62
C TRP A 797 -18.70 21.55 -36.41
N GLN A 798 -18.27 21.41 -35.16
CA GLN A 798 -17.05 20.75 -34.79
C GLN A 798 -17.37 19.58 -33.87
N ALA A 799 -16.80 18.40 -34.13
CA ALA A 799 -16.90 17.24 -33.26
C ALA A 799 -16.13 17.52 -31.98
N LYS A 800 -16.75 17.29 -30.81
CA LYS A 800 -16.12 17.46 -29.50
C LYS A 800 -15.23 16.26 -29.15
N TYR A 801 -15.63 15.08 -29.59
CA TYR A 801 -14.94 13.79 -29.40
C TYR A 801 -15.34 12.84 -30.53
N TRP A 802 -14.86 11.60 -30.51
CA TRP A 802 -15.19 10.60 -31.52
C TRP A 802 -16.70 10.41 -31.69
N THR A 803 -17.21 10.48 -32.93
CA THR A 803 -18.62 10.29 -33.23
C THR A 803 -18.82 9.72 -34.62
N GLN A 804 -19.86 8.88 -34.80
CA GLN A 804 -20.33 8.34 -36.07
C GLN A 804 -21.85 8.19 -36.03
N GLY A 805 -22.54 8.56 -37.10
CA GLY A 805 -24.00 8.43 -37.18
C GLY A 805 -24.80 9.50 -36.44
N ASN A 806 -24.17 10.29 -35.56
CA ASN A 806 -24.85 11.35 -34.83
C ASN A 806 -24.90 12.62 -35.66
N GLU A 807 -26.12 13.08 -35.99
CA GLU A 807 -26.35 14.28 -36.80
C GLU A 807 -26.02 15.57 -36.05
N PRO A 808 -25.24 16.51 -36.65
CA PRO A 808 -24.91 17.76 -35.99
C PRO A 808 -26.14 18.61 -35.68
N SER A 809 -26.32 18.94 -34.41
CA SER A 809 -27.37 19.84 -33.93
C SER A 809 -26.98 20.44 -32.55
N ARG A 810 -27.66 21.52 -32.15
CA ARG A 810 -27.43 22.14 -30.82
C ARG A 810 -27.84 21.24 -29.67
N ALA A 811 -28.63 20.22 -29.89
CA ALA A 811 -29.06 19.25 -28.89
C ALA A 811 -28.19 17.98 -28.89
N ALA A 812 -27.28 17.81 -29.84
CA ALA A 812 -26.38 16.66 -29.91
C ALA A 812 -25.10 16.94 -29.17
N ASP A 813 -24.87 16.20 -28.09
CA ASP A 813 -23.67 16.36 -27.20
C ASP A 813 -22.33 16.20 -27.92
N GLN A 814 -22.32 15.46 -29.03
CA GLN A 814 -21.12 15.17 -29.81
C GLN A 814 -20.62 16.37 -30.62
N TRP A 815 -21.45 17.38 -30.83
CA TRP A 815 -21.17 18.50 -31.73
C TRP A 815 -21.18 19.85 -31.02
N ALA A 816 -20.29 20.72 -31.40
CA ALA A 816 -20.30 22.14 -31.04
C ALA A 816 -20.58 23.00 -32.26
N LEU A 817 -21.50 23.97 -32.18
CA LEU A 817 -21.72 24.95 -33.22
C LEU A 817 -20.54 25.91 -33.27
N VAL A 818 -19.94 26.09 -34.44
CA VAL A 818 -18.83 27.02 -34.69
C VAL A 818 -19.33 28.33 -35.35
N SER A 819 -20.36 28.23 -36.16
CA SER A 819 -20.98 29.39 -36.83
C SER A 819 -21.51 30.42 -35.84
N GLN A 820 -21.15 31.66 -36.03
CA GLN A 820 -21.65 32.78 -35.23
C GLN A 820 -22.98 33.29 -35.78
N VAL A 821 -24.05 32.60 -35.43
CA VAL A 821 -25.40 32.90 -35.87
C VAL A 821 -26.38 32.86 -34.71
N ASP A 822 -27.41 33.65 -34.75
CA ASP A 822 -28.48 33.64 -33.77
C ASP A 822 -29.60 32.66 -34.18
N LEU A 823 -29.63 31.49 -33.54
CA LEU A 823 -30.65 30.48 -33.73
C LEU A 823 -31.80 30.57 -32.71
N GLY A 824 -31.77 31.58 -31.82
CA GLY A 824 -32.75 31.73 -30.76
C GLY A 824 -32.74 30.62 -29.69
N TRP A 825 -33.61 30.75 -28.68
CA TRP A 825 -33.80 29.76 -27.67
C TRP A 825 -34.42 28.47 -28.21
N ASN A 826 -33.99 27.33 -27.70
CA ASN A 826 -34.53 26.02 -28.04
C ASN A 826 -34.63 25.13 -26.79
N ALA A 827 -35.79 24.53 -26.52
CA ALA A 827 -36.06 23.71 -25.35
C ALA A 827 -35.22 22.42 -25.28
N ALA A 828 -34.73 21.88 -26.39
CA ALA A 828 -33.90 20.69 -26.42
C ALA A 828 -32.42 20.98 -26.14
N VAL A 829 -32.00 22.23 -26.09
CA VAL A 829 -30.62 22.65 -25.84
C VAL A 829 -30.39 22.86 -24.36
N ALA A 830 -29.32 22.32 -23.81
CA ALA A 830 -28.84 22.63 -22.45
C ALA A 830 -28.03 23.94 -22.49
N TYR A 831 -28.34 24.86 -21.60
CA TYR A 831 -27.67 26.14 -21.42
C TYR A 831 -26.93 26.13 -20.08
N ASN A 832 -25.64 26.47 -20.07
CA ASN A 832 -24.87 26.60 -18.85
C ASN A 832 -24.97 28.01 -18.27
N GLY A 833 -24.64 28.20 -17.01
CA GLY A 833 -24.59 29.52 -16.39
C GLY A 833 -23.67 30.46 -17.18
N GLY A 834 -24.22 31.55 -17.68
CA GLY A 834 -23.53 32.51 -18.53
C GLY A 834 -23.91 32.50 -20.00
N ASP A 835 -24.49 31.41 -20.52
CA ASP A 835 -24.87 31.27 -21.90
C ASP A 835 -25.97 32.31 -22.29
N LEU A 836 -25.85 32.88 -23.51
CA LEU A 836 -26.77 33.88 -24.04
C LEU A 836 -27.69 33.24 -25.11
N THR A 837 -28.92 33.70 -25.17
CA THR A 837 -29.87 33.33 -26.25
C THR A 837 -30.89 34.43 -26.44
N ASN A 838 -31.33 34.62 -27.70
CA ASN A 838 -32.44 35.52 -27.99
C ASN A 838 -33.76 34.75 -27.94
N HIS A 839 -34.77 35.36 -27.32
CA HIS A 839 -36.13 34.82 -27.26
C HIS A 839 -37.17 35.95 -27.13
N ASN A 840 -38.18 35.94 -28.00
CA ASN A 840 -39.25 36.93 -28.00
C ASN A 840 -38.78 38.40 -28.01
N GLY A 841 -37.78 38.70 -28.87
CA GLY A 841 -37.25 40.06 -29.06
C GLY A 841 -36.36 40.56 -27.89
N ARG A 842 -35.99 39.69 -26.97
CA ARG A 842 -35.13 39.99 -25.85
C ARG A 842 -33.95 39.03 -25.81
N GLN A 843 -32.82 39.49 -25.29
CA GLN A 843 -31.65 38.65 -25.00
C GLN A 843 -31.63 38.21 -23.53
N TRP A 844 -31.41 36.92 -23.34
CA TRP A 844 -31.44 36.28 -22.00
C TRP A 844 -30.12 35.61 -21.70
N LYS A 845 -29.69 35.70 -20.44
CA LYS A 845 -28.52 35.04 -19.91
C LYS A 845 -28.92 33.95 -18.90
N ALA A 846 -28.46 32.73 -19.11
CA ALA A 846 -28.69 31.66 -18.15
C ALA A 846 -27.94 31.96 -16.84
N LYS A 847 -28.61 31.87 -15.69
CA LYS A 847 -27.99 32.08 -14.37
C LYS A 847 -27.19 30.86 -13.91
N TRP A 848 -27.66 29.65 -14.23
CA TRP A 848 -27.05 28.35 -14.00
C TRP A 848 -27.52 27.37 -15.07
N TRP A 849 -26.99 26.14 -15.01
CA TRP A 849 -27.39 25.13 -15.98
C TRP A 849 -28.89 24.87 -16.00
N ASN A 850 -29.48 24.85 -17.19
CA ASN A 850 -30.89 24.53 -17.40
C ASN A 850 -31.14 23.98 -18.82
N GLN A 851 -32.21 23.20 -18.95
CA GLN A 851 -32.73 22.68 -20.23
C GLN A 851 -34.26 22.65 -20.18
N GLY A 852 -34.91 23.03 -21.26
CA GLY A 852 -36.36 23.04 -21.36
C GLY A 852 -37.06 24.22 -20.66
N ASN A 853 -36.37 25.05 -19.88
CA ASN A 853 -36.93 26.21 -19.18
C ASN A 853 -36.95 27.41 -20.14
N GLU A 854 -38.17 27.85 -20.52
CA GLU A 854 -38.33 28.95 -21.47
C GLU A 854 -37.95 30.31 -20.87
N PRO A 855 -37.08 31.11 -21.55
CA PRO A 855 -36.77 32.46 -21.09
C PRO A 855 -38.01 33.36 -20.92
N GLY A 856 -38.05 34.07 -19.79
CA GLY A 856 -39.19 34.90 -19.42
C GLY A 856 -40.29 34.18 -18.65
N LYS A 857 -40.28 32.83 -18.59
CA LYS A 857 -41.23 32.02 -17.82
C LYS A 857 -40.64 31.37 -16.61
N HIS A 858 -39.29 31.30 -16.50
CA HIS A 858 -38.59 30.67 -15.40
C HIS A 858 -37.48 31.59 -14.91
N ASP A 859 -37.22 31.57 -13.62
CA ASP A 859 -36.25 32.41 -12.90
C ASP A 859 -34.78 32.03 -13.19
N VAL A 860 -34.54 30.92 -13.88
CA VAL A 860 -33.23 30.48 -14.35
C VAL A 860 -32.61 31.41 -15.38
N TRP A 861 -33.37 32.37 -15.91
CA TRP A 861 -32.97 33.33 -16.92
C TRP A 861 -32.87 34.75 -16.36
N LEU A 862 -31.87 35.50 -16.77
CA LEU A 862 -31.73 36.91 -16.52
C LEU A 862 -31.97 37.64 -17.85
N ASP A 863 -32.94 38.54 -17.86
CA ASP A 863 -33.19 39.44 -18.98
C ASP A 863 -32.07 40.51 -19.03
N ILE A 864 -31.35 40.58 -20.13
CA ILE A 864 -30.22 41.51 -20.31
C ILE A 864 -30.49 42.60 -21.34
N GLY A 865 -31.68 42.69 -21.86
CA GLY A 865 -32.12 43.78 -22.74
C GLY A 865 -32.79 43.34 -24.02
N ALA A 866 -32.86 44.25 -25.02
CA ALA A 866 -33.38 43.95 -26.35
C ALA A 866 -32.51 42.90 -27.04
N ALA A 867 -33.09 42.01 -27.85
CA ALA A 867 -32.35 41.05 -28.65
C ALA A 867 -31.30 41.79 -29.53
N SER A 868 -30.05 41.35 -29.42
CA SER A 868 -28.96 41.88 -30.24
C SER A 868 -28.40 40.76 -31.11
N CYS A 869 -28.00 41.06 -32.32
CA CYS A 869 -27.23 40.14 -33.15
C CYS A 869 -25.76 40.25 -32.71
N ASN A 870 -25.22 39.14 -32.26
CA ASN A 870 -23.77 39.07 -31.91
C ASN A 870 -22.94 38.83 -33.18
#